data_203355656b0575e84ebb996ae6c4995d
#
_entry.id   203355656b0575e84ebb996ae6c4995d
#
_cell.length_a   1.000
_cell.length_b   1.000
_cell.length_c   1.000
_cell.angle_alpha   90.00
_cell.angle_beta   90.00
_cell.angle_gamma   90.00
#
_symmetry.space_group_name_H-M   'P 1'
#
loop_
_entity.id
_entity.type
_entity.pdbx_description
1 polymer ?
#
loop_
_entity_poly.entity_id
_entity_poly.type
_entity_poly.pdbx_seq_one_letter_code
_entity_poly.pdbx_strand_id
1 'polypeptide(L)'
;MKVPVSWLREYVDFDLPVEELARRLVFSSCEVDRIVRRGVPGGANYEHFVVGKVLEADKHPNADKLQLTRVDVGAGEPRSIVCGAWNFGAGATVAVVLPGGVMPGGEFTIERRQLRGEVSDGMILSEREVELGQDHRGIMVLPDELEAGTPLADVLPIGDDILEIETLYNRPDLTSIYGIAREVAALLGTDLNPLPGVEPPPAGDERVEVAIEDLHACPRYIGRLFRDVRIGESPAWMKARLLGAGMRPISNVVDVTNYVMLALGSPLHAFDYDTLAGGCIVVRRARPGETLETLDGTTRVLDPEDLVIADAERPVAVAGVMGGAATEVAETTRNVLLEAANFEQLTVLRSGERHHMRTESQTRWEKGVHPELAEWAARYASQLLVGLAGARWTGEGEARGELPRAPLITYAPAYADAVLGLAVQVDEQRDRLTRLGFAVDGDWNVQTPSWRWHDVRRDIDVVEEVGRFHLVDVPATLPERTEMFGVLTRRQQLRRTVEDVLVGAGLYEAYTYSLQAWDPDPDAIELPEPLSSQQRVLRTTLAVGLLGAATHNIDRGNSNIELFEIAHVYLPPGPVPREPWRVGGIVEGDFFKAKGIVEAIFEAVHVEPTFERVELRDEFVVGATVQTGWVGTYGPLDLEGEWSAFELDLDELTELVPERVLYRDVITYPPLRLDLAFVVDESVPAGDLMAAARAAAGEELRDVRFLSDYRGEPIPRGRKSLAIAVAFQSPERTLTDDDAARLREAIVAALGQRFGAELRA
;
A
#
# COMPACT_ATOMS: atom_id res chain seq x y z
N MET A 1 1.49 -11.54 8.31
CA MET A 1 1.58 -12.48 9.46
C MET A 1 2.80 -13.38 9.30
N LYS A 2 3.51 -13.71 10.39
CA LYS A 2 4.65 -14.65 10.36
C LYS A 2 4.20 -16.01 10.86
N VAL A 3 4.44 -17.05 10.06
CA VAL A 3 3.96 -18.42 10.31
C VAL A 3 5.13 -19.39 10.43
N PRO A 4 5.50 -19.80 11.66
CA PRO A 4 6.49 -20.85 11.86
C PRO A 4 5.99 -22.19 11.29
N VAL A 5 6.76 -22.80 10.40
CA VAL A 5 6.36 -24.04 9.72
C VAL A 5 6.27 -25.21 10.68
N SER A 6 7.15 -25.26 11.70
CA SER A 6 7.07 -26.28 12.75
C SER A 6 5.75 -26.21 13.54
N TRP A 7 5.25 -24.99 13.80
CA TRP A 7 3.96 -24.77 14.46
C TRP A 7 2.78 -25.13 13.55
N LEU A 8 2.86 -24.78 12.26
CA LEU A 8 1.84 -25.12 11.27
C LEU A 8 1.64 -26.65 11.17
N ARG A 9 2.74 -27.40 11.20
CA ARG A 9 2.74 -28.89 11.17
C ARG A 9 2.05 -29.56 12.36
N GLU A 10 1.82 -28.86 13.46
CA GLU A 10 1.00 -29.41 14.56
C GLU A 10 -0.49 -29.50 14.20
N TYR A 11 -0.94 -28.67 13.27
CA TYR A 11 -2.35 -28.62 12.90
C TYR A 11 -2.67 -29.31 11.58
N VAL A 12 -1.68 -29.45 10.69
CA VAL A 12 -1.84 -30.12 9.40
C VAL A 12 -0.55 -30.81 9.01
N ASP A 13 -0.68 -32.07 8.61
CA ASP A 13 0.46 -32.87 8.14
C ASP A 13 0.72 -32.64 6.64
N PHE A 14 1.97 -32.38 6.28
CA PHE A 14 2.41 -32.23 4.90
C PHE A 14 3.89 -32.55 4.74
N ASP A 15 4.23 -33.17 3.63
CA ASP A 15 5.60 -33.55 3.24
C ASP A 15 6.00 -32.81 1.94
N LEU A 16 5.91 -31.50 1.97
CA LEU A 16 6.33 -30.63 0.86
C LEU A 16 7.49 -29.74 1.28
N PRO A 17 8.42 -29.44 0.36
CA PRO A 17 9.36 -28.34 0.55
C PRO A 17 8.61 -27.03 0.84
N VAL A 18 9.15 -26.23 1.74
CA VAL A 18 8.49 -24.99 2.18
C VAL A 18 8.27 -24.00 1.02
N GLU A 19 9.20 -23.98 0.08
CA GLU A 19 9.13 -23.17 -1.14
C GLU A 19 7.94 -23.59 -2.04
N GLU A 20 7.68 -24.88 -2.14
CA GLU A 20 6.55 -25.40 -2.91
C GLU A 20 5.22 -25.14 -2.19
N LEU A 21 5.18 -25.26 -0.87
CA LEU A 21 4.00 -24.88 -0.08
C LEU A 21 3.68 -23.39 -0.27
N ALA A 22 4.70 -22.53 -0.14
CA ALA A 22 4.56 -21.08 -0.35
C ALA A 22 3.99 -20.77 -1.75
N ARG A 23 4.57 -21.38 -2.80
CA ARG A 23 4.09 -21.21 -4.18
C ARG A 23 2.61 -21.61 -4.34
N ARG A 24 2.19 -22.72 -3.76
CA ARG A 24 0.80 -23.18 -3.84
C ARG A 24 -0.16 -22.26 -3.08
N LEU A 25 0.23 -21.74 -1.92
CA LEU A 25 -0.57 -20.78 -1.16
C LEU A 25 -0.80 -19.49 -1.95
N VAL A 26 0.23 -18.98 -2.63
CA VAL A 26 0.11 -17.76 -3.48
C VAL A 26 -0.93 -17.94 -4.57
N PHE A 27 -1.02 -19.13 -5.18
CA PHE A 27 -1.97 -19.38 -6.28
C PHE A 27 -3.40 -19.71 -5.82
N SER A 28 -3.62 -19.94 -4.52
CA SER A 28 -4.93 -20.46 -4.07
C SER A 28 -5.53 -19.73 -2.88
N SER A 29 -4.73 -19.01 -2.08
CA SER A 29 -5.20 -18.55 -0.76
C SER A 29 -4.68 -17.16 -0.36
N CYS A 30 -3.37 -16.99 -0.23
CA CYS A 30 -2.77 -15.78 0.31
C CYS A 30 -1.36 -15.55 -0.24
N GLU A 31 -0.94 -14.30 -0.30
CA GLU A 31 0.41 -13.95 -0.70
C GLU A 31 1.44 -14.38 0.35
N VAL A 32 2.55 -14.96 -0.09
CA VAL A 32 3.73 -15.26 0.72
C VAL A 32 4.86 -14.39 0.21
N ASP A 33 5.17 -13.32 0.94
CA ASP A 33 6.21 -12.36 0.56
C ASP A 33 7.58 -12.99 0.48
N ARG A 34 7.91 -13.78 1.49
CA ARG A 34 9.22 -14.44 1.60
C ARG A 34 9.20 -15.57 2.61
N ILE A 35 10.22 -16.43 2.50
CA ILE A 35 10.56 -17.45 3.48
C ILE A 35 11.79 -16.96 4.24
N VAL A 36 11.70 -16.85 5.56
CA VAL A 36 12.79 -16.45 6.44
C VAL A 36 13.24 -17.67 7.24
N ARG A 37 14.49 -18.08 7.08
CA ARG A 37 15.08 -19.12 7.92
C ARG A 37 15.61 -18.49 9.19
N ARG A 38 15.13 -18.97 10.33
CA ARG A 38 15.47 -18.49 11.64
C ARG A 38 16.17 -19.55 12.47
N GLY A 39 17.08 -19.12 13.35
CA GLY A 39 17.86 -20.02 14.19
C GLY A 39 18.95 -20.75 13.44
N VAL A 40 19.30 -21.92 13.93
CA VAL A 40 20.38 -22.75 13.38
C VAL A 40 19.98 -23.27 12.00
N PRO A 41 20.84 -23.15 10.96
CA PRO A 41 20.59 -23.77 9.67
C PRO A 41 20.39 -25.29 9.79
N GLY A 42 19.36 -25.81 9.10
CA GLY A 42 18.95 -27.21 9.22
C GLY A 42 19.84 -28.22 8.49
N GLY A 43 19.32 -29.45 8.36
CA GLY A 43 19.99 -30.56 7.70
C GLY A 43 21.16 -31.13 8.52
N ALA A 44 22.22 -31.53 7.83
CA ALA A 44 23.41 -32.12 8.48
C ALA A 44 24.08 -31.20 9.52
N ASN A 45 23.79 -29.89 9.50
CA ASN A 45 24.32 -28.95 10.47
C ASN A 45 23.83 -29.24 11.91
N TYR A 46 22.63 -29.77 12.07
CA TYR A 46 22.08 -30.12 13.40
C TYR A 46 22.89 -31.17 14.14
N GLU A 47 23.66 -32.03 13.44
CA GLU A 47 24.55 -33.03 14.05
C GLU A 47 25.68 -32.38 14.88
N HIS A 48 25.99 -31.12 14.63
CA HIS A 48 26.98 -30.38 15.40
C HIS A 48 26.43 -29.73 16.68
N PHE A 49 25.10 -29.71 16.88
CA PHE A 49 24.45 -29.11 18.04
C PHE A 49 23.94 -30.22 18.94
N VAL A 50 24.55 -30.36 20.13
CA VAL A 50 24.29 -31.48 21.02
C VAL A 50 24.10 -31.03 22.48
N VAL A 51 23.47 -31.90 23.27
CA VAL A 51 23.45 -31.79 24.72
C VAL A 51 24.83 -32.18 25.27
N GLY A 52 25.38 -31.40 26.18
CA GLY A 52 26.63 -31.65 26.87
C GLY A 52 26.45 -31.81 28.38
N LYS A 53 27.23 -32.68 29.04
CA LYS A 53 27.35 -32.76 30.50
C LYS A 53 28.67 -32.18 30.93
N VAL A 54 28.65 -31.19 31.81
CA VAL A 54 29.83 -30.54 32.35
C VAL A 54 30.43 -31.43 33.42
N LEU A 55 31.60 -32.01 33.20
CA LEU A 55 32.28 -32.86 34.13
C LEU A 55 33.12 -32.05 35.14
N GLU A 56 33.81 -31.01 34.60
CA GLU A 56 34.68 -30.13 35.35
C GLU A 56 34.47 -28.68 34.90
N ALA A 57 34.55 -27.72 35.80
CA ALA A 57 34.43 -26.29 35.52
C ALA A 57 35.37 -25.51 36.47
N ASP A 58 36.53 -25.16 35.95
CA ASP A 58 37.57 -24.50 36.73
C ASP A 58 37.84 -23.09 36.22
N LYS A 59 38.36 -22.20 37.06
CA LYS A 59 38.80 -20.87 36.65
C LYS A 59 39.91 -21.01 35.60
N HIS A 60 39.80 -20.25 34.51
CA HIS A 60 40.80 -20.23 33.47
C HIS A 60 42.16 -19.73 33.99
N PRO A 61 43.28 -20.44 33.73
CA PRO A 61 44.59 -20.11 34.36
C PRO A 61 45.12 -18.72 33.97
N ASN A 62 44.78 -18.24 32.76
CA ASN A 62 45.31 -16.99 32.20
C ASN A 62 44.24 -15.90 31.98
N ALA A 63 43.01 -16.06 32.56
CA ALA A 63 41.91 -15.09 32.33
C ALA A 63 40.92 -15.09 33.47
N ASP A 64 40.74 -13.96 34.18
CA ASP A 64 39.85 -13.86 35.33
C ASP A 64 38.37 -13.95 35.05
N LYS A 65 37.94 -13.67 33.80
CA LYS A 65 36.54 -13.68 33.38
C LYS A 65 36.13 -14.92 32.62
N LEU A 66 37.00 -15.93 32.51
CA LEU A 66 36.77 -17.16 31.81
C LEU A 66 36.85 -18.35 32.74
N GLN A 67 36.12 -19.41 32.41
CA GLN A 67 36.31 -20.74 32.98
C GLN A 67 36.70 -21.73 31.89
N LEU A 68 37.47 -22.72 32.26
CA LEU A 68 37.86 -23.88 31.44
C LEU A 68 37.00 -25.05 31.88
N THR A 69 36.25 -25.61 30.94
CA THR A 69 35.32 -26.70 31.23
C THR A 69 35.73 -27.96 30.50
N ARG A 70 35.42 -29.12 31.09
CA ARG A 70 35.45 -30.43 30.42
C ARG A 70 34.02 -30.92 30.26
N VAL A 71 33.59 -31.10 29.01
CA VAL A 71 32.21 -31.37 28.68
C VAL A 71 32.13 -32.72 27.94
N ASP A 72 31.37 -33.65 28.50
CA ASP A 72 31.00 -34.88 27.80
C ASP A 72 29.88 -34.53 26.77
N VAL A 73 30.11 -34.87 25.51
CA VAL A 73 29.21 -34.66 24.39
C VAL A 73 28.70 -35.95 23.76
N GLY A 74 28.76 -37.05 24.52
CA GLY A 74 28.23 -38.37 24.15
C GLY A 74 29.11 -39.20 23.22
N ALA A 75 30.19 -38.69 22.71
CA ALA A 75 31.08 -39.39 21.79
C ALA A 75 32.56 -39.01 22.02
N GLY A 76 33.40 -40.02 22.18
CA GLY A 76 34.87 -39.84 22.34
C GLY A 76 35.28 -39.35 23.72
N GLU A 77 36.44 -38.67 23.77
CA GLU A 77 36.92 -38.06 25.00
C GLU A 77 36.16 -36.72 25.28
N PRO A 78 35.96 -36.40 26.60
CA PRO A 78 35.32 -35.11 26.96
C PRO A 78 36.09 -33.91 26.35
N ARG A 79 35.33 -32.98 25.82
CA ARG A 79 35.86 -31.80 25.14
C ARG A 79 36.26 -30.69 26.10
N SER A 80 37.40 -30.06 25.85
CA SER A 80 37.78 -28.84 26.58
C SER A 80 37.12 -27.65 25.90
N ILE A 81 36.34 -26.87 26.66
CA ILE A 81 35.63 -25.67 26.14
C ILE A 81 35.89 -24.51 27.08
N VAL A 82 36.32 -23.37 26.54
CA VAL A 82 36.48 -22.13 27.28
C VAL A 82 35.17 -21.35 27.23
N CYS A 83 34.62 -20.99 28.41
CA CYS A 83 33.35 -20.28 28.52
C CYS A 83 33.48 -19.00 29.36
N GLY A 84 32.75 -17.94 28.96
CA GLY A 84 32.71 -16.68 29.71
C GLY A 84 31.55 -16.57 30.70
N ALA A 85 30.61 -17.51 30.70
CA ALA A 85 29.47 -17.52 31.62
C ALA A 85 29.83 -18.19 32.95
N TRP A 86 29.16 -17.79 34.03
CA TRP A 86 29.39 -18.28 35.39
C TRP A 86 28.12 -18.78 36.07
N ASN A 87 27.03 -18.93 35.31
CA ASN A 87 25.74 -19.39 35.82
C ASN A 87 25.60 -20.92 35.89
N PHE A 88 26.70 -21.67 35.64
CA PHE A 88 26.73 -23.11 35.69
C PHE A 88 28.07 -23.61 36.28
N GLY A 89 28.16 -24.89 36.62
CA GLY A 89 29.35 -25.56 37.15
C GLY A 89 29.40 -27.05 36.77
N ALA A 90 30.30 -27.79 37.43
CA ALA A 90 30.36 -29.24 37.28
C ALA A 90 29.03 -29.89 37.63
N GLY A 91 28.59 -30.85 36.80
CA GLY A 91 27.29 -31.53 36.88
C GLY A 91 26.17 -30.92 36.04
N ALA A 92 26.34 -29.69 35.55
CA ALA A 92 25.31 -29.02 34.74
C ALA A 92 25.16 -29.69 33.35
N THR A 93 23.93 -29.74 32.89
CA THR A 93 23.59 -30.10 31.50
C THR A 93 23.45 -28.82 30.67
N VAL A 94 24.11 -28.75 29.51
CA VAL A 94 24.24 -27.53 28.71
C VAL A 94 24.07 -27.79 27.22
N ALA A 95 23.71 -26.76 26.47
CA ALA A 95 23.67 -26.79 25.02
C ALA A 95 25.08 -26.52 24.46
N VAL A 96 25.54 -27.35 23.54
CA VAL A 96 26.90 -27.27 22.97
C VAL A 96 26.84 -27.30 21.46
N VAL A 97 27.65 -26.45 20.80
CA VAL A 97 27.96 -26.59 19.39
C VAL A 97 29.40 -27.09 19.22
N LEU A 98 29.55 -28.13 18.39
CA LEU A 98 30.81 -28.76 18.04
C LEU A 98 31.50 -28.03 16.86
N PRO A 99 32.82 -28.19 16.67
CA PRO A 99 33.51 -27.70 15.47
C PRO A 99 32.86 -28.23 14.20
N GLY A 100 32.68 -27.35 13.20
CA GLY A 100 31.94 -27.59 11.98
C GLY A 100 30.51 -27.06 11.99
N GLY A 101 29.94 -26.80 13.17
CA GLY A 101 28.61 -26.23 13.29
C GLY A 101 28.54 -24.79 12.80
N VAL A 102 27.55 -24.50 11.94
CA VAL A 102 27.25 -23.17 11.39
C VAL A 102 26.20 -22.51 12.26
N MET A 103 26.52 -21.31 12.73
CA MET A 103 25.65 -20.51 13.60
C MET A 103 24.49 -19.85 12.82
N PRO A 104 23.44 -19.36 13.52
CA PRO A 104 22.32 -18.65 12.90
C PRO A 104 22.78 -17.55 11.91
N GLY A 105 21.98 -17.34 10.85
CA GLY A 105 22.32 -16.40 9.80
C GLY A 105 23.48 -16.80 8.88
N GLY A 106 24.15 -17.93 9.14
CA GLY A 106 25.37 -18.32 8.42
C GLY A 106 26.59 -17.45 8.75
N GLU A 107 26.51 -16.68 9.84
CA GLU A 107 27.49 -15.65 10.20
C GLU A 107 28.90 -16.20 10.40
N PHE A 108 29.02 -17.36 11.07
CA PHE A 108 30.30 -18.03 11.25
C PHE A 108 30.15 -19.51 11.55
N THR A 109 31.22 -20.26 11.29
CA THR A 109 31.34 -21.67 11.62
C THR A 109 32.22 -21.83 12.86
N ILE A 110 31.79 -22.68 13.81
CA ILE A 110 32.58 -22.98 14.98
C ILE A 110 33.80 -23.80 14.58
N GLU A 111 34.93 -23.35 15.04
CA GLU A 111 36.24 -24.01 14.84
C GLU A 111 36.92 -24.27 16.18
N ARG A 112 37.77 -25.30 16.21
CA ARG A 112 38.69 -25.51 17.32
C ARG A 112 39.67 -24.37 17.39
N ARG A 113 39.71 -23.62 18.48
CA ARG A 113 40.54 -22.42 18.67
C ARG A 113 41.36 -22.45 19.96
N GLN A 114 42.46 -21.74 20.00
CA GLN A 114 43.19 -21.49 21.22
C GLN A 114 42.81 -20.14 21.80
N LEU A 115 42.28 -20.11 23.02
CA LEU A 115 41.81 -18.93 23.74
C LEU A 115 42.68 -18.74 24.98
N ARG A 116 43.46 -17.65 25.02
CA ARG A 116 44.37 -17.31 26.13
C ARG A 116 45.34 -18.44 26.55
N GLY A 117 45.74 -19.30 25.60
CA GLY A 117 46.66 -20.42 25.83
C GLY A 117 45.98 -21.78 26.02
N GLU A 118 44.67 -21.84 26.24
CA GLU A 118 43.89 -23.05 26.38
C GLU A 118 43.11 -23.36 25.11
N VAL A 119 42.90 -24.64 24.82
CA VAL A 119 42.14 -25.08 23.63
C VAL A 119 40.64 -25.07 23.96
N SER A 120 39.84 -24.40 23.10
CA SER A 120 38.39 -24.55 23.10
C SER A 120 37.98 -25.36 21.87
N ASP A 121 37.40 -26.52 22.10
CA ASP A 121 36.94 -27.49 21.08
C ASP A 121 35.44 -27.55 21.00
N GLY A 122 34.82 -26.40 20.76
CA GLY A 122 33.38 -26.13 20.72
C GLY A 122 33.01 -24.86 21.47
N MET A 123 31.70 -24.63 21.60
CA MET A 123 31.14 -23.50 22.35
C MET A 123 29.88 -23.94 23.11
N ILE A 124 29.74 -23.51 24.38
CA ILE A 124 28.52 -23.67 25.17
C ILE A 124 27.62 -22.47 24.83
N LEU A 125 26.33 -22.74 24.60
CA LEU A 125 25.40 -21.82 23.98
C LEU A 125 24.47 -21.11 24.99
N SER A 126 24.21 -19.85 24.78
CA SER A 126 23.11 -19.10 25.37
C SER A 126 21.85 -19.16 24.48
N GLU A 127 20.69 -18.70 24.99
CA GLU A 127 19.47 -18.59 24.20
C GLU A 127 19.63 -17.68 23.00
N ARG A 128 20.41 -16.61 23.15
CA ARG A 128 20.63 -15.62 22.08
C ARG A 128 21.39 -16.21 20.89
N GLU A 129 22.37 -17.07 21.14
CA GLU A 129 23.22 -17.65 20.09
C GLU A 129 22.47 -18.63 19.18
N VAL A 130 21.35 -19.18 19.65
CA VAL A 130 20.45 -20.00 18.84
C VAL A 130 19.10 -19.34 18.58
N GLU A 131 18.99 -18.02 18.84
CA GLU A 131 17.78 -17.22 18.63
C GLU A 131 16.52 -17.72 19.36
N LEU A 132 16.69 -18.42 20.49
CA LEU A 132 15.59 -18.84 21.39
C LEU A 132 15.19 -17.76 22.40
N GLY A 133 15.97 -16.72 22.56
CA GLY A 133 15.74 -15.62 23.51
C GLY A 133 16.68 -14.45 23.27
N GLN A 134 16.61 -13.45 24.15
CA GLN A 134 17.52 -12.30 24.14
C GLN A 134 18.57 -12.39 25.27
N ASP A 135 18.43 -13.35 26.19
CA ASP A 135 19.34 -13.49 27.31
C ASP A 135 20.70 -14.02 26.85
N HIS A 136 21.74 -13.27 27.19
CA HIS A 136 23.15 -13.57 26.94
C HIS A 136 24.03 -13.36 28.17
N ARG A 137 23.39 -13.16 29.35
CA ARG A 137 24.10 -12.99 30.63
C ARG A 137 24.70 -14.29 31.15
N GLY A 138 24.16 -15.43 30.65
CA GLY A 138 24.59 -16.78 30.96
C GLY A 138 24.37 -17.72 29.78
N ILE A 139 24.76 -18.98 29.97
CA ILE A 139 24.47 -20.06 29.00
C ILE A 139 23.13 -20.72 29.34
N MET A 140 22.57 -21.49 28.40
CA MET A 140 21.40 -22.34 28.63
C MET A 140 21.77 -23.53 29.51
N VAL A 141 21.16 -23.63 30.68
CA VAL A 141 21.19 -24.83 31.52
C VAL A 141 19.94 -25.64 31.21
N LEU A 142 20.17 -26.87 30.76
CA LEU A 142 19.14 -27.81 30.34
C LEU A 142 18.75 -28.75 31.51
N PRO A 143 17.59 -29.44 31.41
CA PRO A 143 17.21 -30.48 32.39
C PRO A 143 18.26 -31.56 32.52
N ASP A 144 18.48 -31.97 33.78
CA ASP A 144 19.53 -32.95 34.12
C ASP A 144 19.26 -34.38 33.60
N GLU A 145 18.03 -34.67 33.21
CA GLU A 145 17.61 -35.99 32.68
C GLU A 145 18.08 -36.22 31.24
N LEU A 146 18.48 -35.20 30.52
CA LEU A 146 18.93 -35.32 29.13
C LEU A 146 20.30 -35.98 29.08
N GLU A 147 20.48 -36.90 28.13
CA GLU A 147 21.72 -37.62 27.94
C GLU A 147 22.73 -36.81 27.10
N ALA A 148 24.00 -36.91 27.44
CA ALA A 148 25.09 -36.30 26.65
C ALA A 148 25.09 -36.85 25.22
N GLY A 149 25.27 -36.00 24.23
CA GLY A 149 25.29 -36.33 22.80
C GLY A 149 23.91 -36.37 22.16
N THR A 150 22.81 -36.20 22.89
CA THR A 150 21.47 -36.05 22.30
C THR A 150 21.50 -34.86 21.35
N PRO A 151 21.00 -34.98 20.08
CA PRO A 151 20.89 -33.83 19.19
C PRO A 151 20.06 -32.74 19.83
N LEU A 152 20.56 -31.50 19.81
CA LEU A 152 19.88 -30.39 20.46
C LEU A 152 18.54 -30.07 19.80
N ALA A 153 18.41 -30.34 18.49
CA ALA A 153 17.16 -30.18 17.74
C ALA A 153 16.04 -31.11 18.20
N ASP A 154 16.36 -32.24 18.86
CA ASP A 154 15.37 -33.17 19.39
C ASP A 154 14.76 -32.69 20.72
N VAL A 155 15.42 -31.78 21.40
CA VAL A 155 15.04 -31.28 22.72
C VAL A 155 14.68 -29.79 22.75
N LEU A 156 15.18 -29.03 21.80
CA LEU A 156 14.92 -27.59 21.67
C LEU A 156 14.62 -27.20 20.21
N PRO A 157 13.68 -26.28 19.97
CA PRO A 157 13.36 -25.80 18.63
C PRO A 157 14.40 -24.77 18.13
N ILE A 158 15.63 -25.24 17.86
CA ILE A 158 16.78 -24.37 17.53
C ILE A 158 16.79 -23.81 16.11
N GLY A 159 15.83 -24.15 15.26
CA GLY A 159 15.68 -23.58 13.91
C GLY A 159 14.33 -23.88 13.29
N ASP A 160 13.83 -22.95 12.50
CA ASP A 160 12.53 -23.04 11.81
C ASP A 160 12.53 -22.22 10.52
N ASP A 161 11.67 -22.60 9.59
CA ASP A 161 11.31 -21.79 8.42
C ASP A 161 10.06 -20.98 8.73
N ILE A 162 10.08 -19.70 8.44
CA ILE A 162 8.99 -18.77 8.71
C ILE A 162 8.40 -18.28 7.39
N LEU A 163 7.13 -18.54 7.14
CA LEU A 163 6.40 -17.91 6.03
C LEU A 163 5.94 -16.52 6.46
N GLU A 164 6.37 -15.48 5.75
CA GLU A 164 5.80 -14.14 5.90
C GLU A 164 4.62 -14.00 4.95
N ILE A 165 3.42 -13.97 5.51
CA ILE A 165 2.14 -14.00 4.78
C ILE A 165 1.47 -12.64 4.88
N GLU A 166 1.05 -12.10 3.74
CA GLU A 166 0.16 -10.96 3.68
C GLU A 166 -1.30 -11.44 3.77
N THR A 167 -2.06 -10.85 4.70
CA THR A 167 -3.45 -11.22 4.94
C THR A 167 -4.38 -10.12 4.47
N LEU A 168 -5.29 -10.45 3.55
CA LEU A 168 -6.30 -9.52 3.05
C LEU A 168 -7.32 -9.14 4.14
N TYR A 169 -7.98 -8.01 3.94
CA TYR A 169 -8.91 -7.45 4.93
C TYR A 169 -10.14 -8.32 5.16
N ASN A 170 -10.62 -9.00 4.12
CA ASN A 170 -11.76 -9.91 4.18
C ASN A 170 -11.44 -11.30 4.74
N ARG A 171 -10.16 -11.59 5.03
CA ARG A 171 -9.69 -12.89 5.51
C ARG A 171 -9.07 -12.80 6.91
N PRO A 172 -9.86 -12.40 7.94
CA PRO A 172 -9.38 -12.38 9.33
C PRO A 172 -8.97 -13.76 9.86
N ASP A 173 -9.55 -14.83 9.34
CA ASP A 173 -9.19 -16.20 9.67
C ASP A 173 -7.71 -16.51 9.39
N LEU A 174 -7.12 -15.91 8.34
CA LEU A 174 -5.70 -16.06 7.99
C LEU A 174 -4.74 -15.28 8.90
N THR A 175 -5.25 -14.54 9.88
CA THR A 175 -4.41 -13.92 10.92
C THR A 175 -4.06 -14.89 12.05
N SER A 176 -4.27 -16.19 11.84
CA SER A 176 -3.98 -17.28 12.78
C SER A 176 -3.26 -18.44 12.12
N ILE A 177 -2.43 -19.15 12.92
CA ILE A 177 -1.74 -20.36 12.45
C ILE A 177 -2.78 -21.44 12.07
N TYR A 178 -3.85 -21.58 12.87
CA TYR A 178 -4.90 -22.56 12.61
C TYR A 178 -5.71 -22.24 11.34
N GLY A 179 -5.92 -20.95 11.04
CA GLY A 179 -6.57 -20.53 9.79
C GLY A 179 -5.72 -20.87 8.56
N ILE A 180 -4.41 -20.64 8.64
CA ILE A 180 -3.48 -21.07 7.57
C ILE A 180 -3.43 -22.60 7.46
N ALA A 181 -3.43 -23.32 8.57
CA ALA A 181 -3.48 -24.80 8.55
C ALA A 181 -4.73 -25.33 7.84
N ARG A 182 -5.88 -24.69 8.02
CA ARG A 182 -7.13 -25.02 7.31
C ARG A 182 -6.99 -24.86 5.79
N GLU A 183 -6.37 -23.76 5.37
CA GLU A 183 -6.08 -23.51 3.95
C GLU A 183 -5.14 -24.60 3.38
N VAL A 184 -4.07 -24.91 4.11
CA VAL A 184 -3.12 -25.95 3.70
C VAL A 184 -3.80 -27.32 3.63
N ALA A 185 -4.64 -27.66 4.59
CA ALA A 185 -5.40 -28.91 4.59
C ALA A 185 -6.34 -29.01 3.38
N ALA A 186 -7.09 -27.94 3.08
CA ALA A 186 -7.95 -27.87 1.91
C ALA A 186 -7.15 -27.93 0.60
N LEU A 187 -6.03 -27.24 0.52
CA LEU A 187 -5.15 -27.19 -0.65
C LEU A 187 -4.54 -28.56 -0.98
N LEU A 188 -4.05 -29.25 0.05
CA LEU A 188 -3.35 -30.53 -0.12
C LEU A 188 -4.29 -31.75 -0.08
N GLY A 189 -5.54 -31.57 0.33
CA GLY A 189 -6.48 -32.67 0.52
C GLY A 189 -6.15 -33.54 1.75
N THR A 190 -5.41 -32.99 2.72
CA THR A 190 -5.04 -33.66 3.97
C THR A 190 -6.02 -33.34 5.09
N ASP A 191 -5.96 -34.06 6.19
CA ASP A 191 -6.82 -33.83 7.34
C ASP A 191 -6.27 -32.68 8.20
N LEU A 192 -7.16 -31.83 8.70
CA LEU A 192 -6.88 -30.80 9.68
C LEU A 192 -7.07 -31.39 11.09
N ASN A 193 -6.07 -31.25 11.95
CA ASN A 193 -6.19 -31.64 13.34
C ASN A 193 -7.27 -30.82 14.06
N PRO A 194 -7.98 -31.39 15.04
CA PRO A 194 -8.99 -30.66 15.80
C PRO A 194 -8.46 -29.37 16.42
N LEU A 195 -9.36 -28.38 16.62
CA LEU A 195 -9.02 -27.16 17.35
C LEU A 195 -8.35 -27.50 18.69
N PRO A 196 -7.22 -26.84 19.01
CA PRO A 196 -6.54 -27.06 20.27
C PRO A 196 -7.38 -26.52 21.44
N GLY A 197 -7.14 -27.03 22.63
CA GLY A 197 -7.76 -26.57 23.86
C GLY A 197 -8.77 -27.56 24.43
N VAL A 198 -8.36 -28.21 25.51
CA VAL A 198 -9.24 -29.02 26.34
C VAL A 198 -9.63 -28.19 27.56
N GLU A 199 -10.92 -28.04 27.78
CA GLU A 199 -11.44 -27.30 28.94
C GLU A 199 -10.94 -27.94 30.25
N PRO A 200 -10.15 -27.26 31.08
CA PRO A 200 -9.80 -27.80 32.37
C PRO A 200 -11.02 -27.84 33.31
N PRO A 201 -11.10 -28.78 34.25
CA PRO A 201 -12.18 -28.76 35.22
C PRO A 201 -12.09 -27.51 36.10
N PRO A 202 -13.22 -26.84 36.42
CA PRO A 202 -13.20 -25.71 37.32
C PRO A 202 -12.83 -26.17 38.75
N ALA A 203 -11.98 -25.39 39.41
CA ALA A 203 -11.53 -25.64 40.77
C ALA A 203 -12.33 -24.85 41.83
N GLY A 204 -13.39 -24.13 41.41
CA GLY A 204 -14.25 -23.32 42.23
C GLY A 204 -15.53 -22.91 41.50
N ASP A 205 -16.34 -22.09 42.14
CA ASP A 205 -17.62 -21.57 41.65
C ASP A 205 -17.75 -20.05 41.86
N GLU A 206 -16.62 -19.34 41.92
CA GLU A 206 -16.58 -17.89 42.06
C GLU A 206 -17.26 -17.23 40.86
N ARG A 207 -17.91 -16.11 41.09
CA ARG A 207 -18.53 -15.34 40.01
C ARG A 207 -17.77 -14.04 39.81
N VAL A 208 -17.46 -13.76 38.53
CA VAL A 208 -16.94 -12.47 38.10
C VAL A 208 -18.12 -11.67 37.55
N GLU A 209 -18.31 -10.46 38.05
CA GLU A 209 -19.35 -9.57 37.53
C GLU A 209 -18.82 -8.93 36.22
N VAL A 210 -19.54 -9.18 35.14
CA VAL A 210 -19.25 -8.61 33.80
C VAL A 210 -20.50 -7.91 33.28
N ALA A 211 -20.37 -6.64 32.92
CA ALA A 211 -21.43 -5.84 32.31
C ALA A 211 -20.96 -5.24 30.99
N ILE A 212 -21.83 -5.19 29.98
CA ILE A 212 -21.61 -4.52 28.71
C ILE A 212 -22.70 -3.47 28.52
N GLU A 213 -22.32 -2.18 28.48
CA GLU A 213 -23.24 -1.09 28.23
C GLU A 213 -23.53 -0.86 26.75
N ASP A 214 -22.58 -1.19 25.86
CA ASP A 214 -22.69 -1.09 24.39
C ASP A 214 -22.50 -2.47 23.73
N LEU A 215 -23.59 -3.21 23.60
CA LEU A 215 -23.61 -4.54 22.99
C LEU A 215 -23.33 -4.55 21.49
N HIS A 216 -23.39 -3.42 20.81
CA HIS A 216 -22.98 -3.30 19.42
C HIS A 216 -21.44 -3.26 19.32
N ALA A 217 -20.82 -2.45 20.15
CA ALA A 217 -19.36 -2.30 20.14
C ALA A 217 -18.63 -3.49 20.80
N CYS A 218 -19.28 -4.18 21.75
CA CYS A 218 -18.78 -5.41 22.36
C CYS A 218 -19.91 -6.45 22.42
N PRO A 219 -20.06 -7.31 21.41
CA PRO A 219 -21.13 -8.34 21.38
C PRO A 219 -20.95 -9.46 22.42
N ARG A 220 -19.72 -9.69 22.88
CA ARG A 220 -19.44 -10.76 23.85
C ARG A 220 -18.20 -10.42 24.69
N TYR A 221 -18.27 -10.72 25.99
CA TYR A 221 -17.14 -10.62 26.91
C TYR A 221 -17.18 -11.80 27.90
N ILE A 222 -16.12 -12.58 27.98
CA ILE A 222 -15.89 -13.67 28.91
C ILE A 222 -14.73 -13.28 29.83
N GLY A 223 -14.94 -13.30 31.14
CA GLY A 223 -13.90 -13.12 32.13
C GLY A 223 -13.71 -14.40 32.93
N ARG A 224 -12.51 -15.03 32.91
CA ARG A 224 -12.17 -16.23 33.69
C ARG A 224 -11.19 -15.91 34.78
N LEU A 225 -11.53 -16.26 36.01
CA LEU A 225 -10.72 -15.97 37.20
C LEU A 225 -9.81 -17.17 37.55
N PHE A 226 -8.52 -16.88 37.63
CA PHE A 226 -7.49 -17.83 37.99
C PHE A 226 -6.83 -17.40 39.31
N ARG A 227 -6.70 -18.36 40.23
CA ARG A 227 -6.03 -18.21 41.53
C ARG A 227 -4.71 -18.98 41.58
N ASP A 228 -3.85 -18.61 42.50
CA ASP A 228 -2.56 -19.25 42.78
C ASP A 228 -1.62 -19.28 41.56
N VAL A 229 -1.73 -18.29 40.70
CA VAL A 229 -0.90 -18.15 39.48
C VAL A 229 0.56 -17.93 39.89
N ARG A 230 1.45 -18.66 39.24
CA ARG A 230 2.90 -18.51 39.39
C ARG A 230 3.47 -17.87 38.11
N ILE A 231 3.82 -16.59 38.21
CA ILE A 231 4.46 -15.88 37.12
C ILE A 231 5.91 -16.38 37.00
N GLY A 232 6.31 -16.68 35.78
CA GLY A 232 7.64 -17.18 35.43
C GLY A 232 7.90 -17.13 33.94
N GLU A 233 9.01 -17.72 33.53
CA GLU A 233 9.34 -17.83 32.10
C GLU A 233 8.47 -18.87 31.39
N SER A 234 8.19 -18.60 30.13
CA SER A 234 7.54 -19.58 29.25
C SER A 234 8.49 -20.70 28.83
N PRO A 235 7.98 -21.90 28.53
CA PRO A 235 8.82 -22.99 28.04
C PRO A 235 9.43 -22.66 26.68
N ALA A 236 10.57 -23.26 26.38
CA ALA A 236 11.36 -22.97 25.19
C ALA A 236 10.56 -23.11 23.87
N TRP A 237 9.68 -24.12 23.78
CA TRP A 237 8.83 -24.30 22.60
C TRP A 237 7.87 -23.12 22.35
N MET A 238 7.31 -22.54 23.42
CA MET A 238 6.42 -21.37 23.32
C MET A 238 7.19 -20.12 22.96
N LYS A 239 8.34 -19.90 23.62
CA LYS A 239 9.25 -18.79 23.29
C LYS A 239 9.66 -18.81 21.82
N ALA A 240 10.08 -19.97 21.29
CA ALA A 240 10.51 -20.12 19.89
C ALA A 240 9.38 -19.78 18.91
N ARG A 241 8.15 -20.24 19.16
CA ARG A 241 6.99 -19.96 18.34
C ARG A 241 6.59 -18.49 18.34
N LEU A 242 6.56 -17.88 19.52
CA LEU A 242 6.30 -16.44 19.65
C LEU A 242 7.34 -15.62 18.89
N LEU A 243 8.62 -15.92 19.11
CA LEU A 243 9.73 -15.26 18.42
C LEU A 243 9.66 -15.48 16.90
N GLY A 244 9.36 -16.71 16.45
CA GLY A 244 9.15 -17.03 15.04
C GLY A 244 7.99 -16.28 14.42
N ALA A 245 6.91 -16.08 15.20
CA ALA A 245 5.76 -15.27 14.81
C ALA A 245 5.99 -13.75 14.98
N GLY A 246 7.17 -13.32 15.43
CA GLY A 246 7.54 -11.90 15.55
C GLY A 246 7.17 -11.24 16.89
N MET A 247 6.75 -12.02 17.88
CA MET A 247 6.40 -11.52 19.22
C MET A 247 7.50 -11.83 20.23
N ARG A 248 7.81 -10.86 21.10
CA ARG A 248 8.78 -11.04 22.17
C ARG A 248 8.13 -11.74 23.38
N PRO A 249 8.69 -12.83 23.88
CA PRO A 249 8.27 -13.44 25.16
C PRO A 249 8.43 -12.46 26.34
N ILE A 250 7.49 -12.49 27.28
CA ILE A 250 7.44 -11.60 28.45
C ILE A 250 7.36 -12.43 29.74
N SER A 251 6.25 -13.13 29.92
CA SER A 251 6.02 -14.06 31.04
C SER A 251 5.02 -15.13 30.61
N ASN A 252 5.00 -16.26 31.30
CA ASN A 252 4.14 -17.39 31.00
C ASN A 252 2.64 -17.00 30.83
N VAL A 253 2.14 -16.03 31.60
CA VAL A 253 0.75 -15.57 31.52
C VAL A 253 0.52 -14.70 30.27
N VAL A 254 1.36 -13.68 30.04
CA VAL A 254 1.26 -12.79 28.89
C VAL A 254 1.53 -13.58 27.60
N ASP A 255 2.51 -14.47 27.63
CA ASP A 255 2.86 -15.31 26.48
C ASP A 255 1.74 -16.28 26.11
N VAL A 256 0.98 -16.80 27.07
CA VAL A 256 -0.22 -17.60 26.80
C VAL A 256 -1.26 -16.78 26.05
N THR A 257 -1.54 -15.53 26.44
CA THR A 257 -2.50 -14.70 25.71
C THR A 257 -2.05 -14.41 24.28
N ASN A 258 -0.77 -14.08 24.09
CA ASN A 258 -0.17 -13.85 22.77
C ASN A 258 -0.15 -15.13 21.91
N TYR A 259 0.21 -16.26 22.52
CA TYR A 259 0.26 -17.54 21.83
C TYR A 259 -1.12 -17.97 21.32
N VAL A 260 -2.16 -17.86 22.15
CA VAL A 260 -3.52 -18.20 21.74
C VAL A 260 -4.06 -17.24 20.67
N MET A 261 -3.75 -15.96 20.79
CA MET A 261 -4.08 -14.98 19.74
C MET A 261 -3.47 -15.37 18.39
N LEU A 262 -2.20 -15.73 18.36
CA LEU A 262 -1.53 -16.18 17.13
C LEU A 262 -2.06 -17.53 16.64
N ALA A 263 -2.32 -18.46 17.55
CA ALA A 263 -2.83 -19.78 17.21
C ALA A 263 -4.23 -19.73 16.56
N LEU A 264 -5.16 -18.98 17.15
CA LEU A 264 -6.59 -19.01 16.80
C LEU A 264 -7.11 -17.72 16.15
N GLY A 265 -6.38 -16.60 16.23
CA GLY A 265 -6.82 -15.31 15.69
C GLY A 265 -7.73 -14.49 16.61
N SER A 266 -7.93 -14.90 17.85
CA SER A 266 -8.73 -14.20 18.85
C SER A 266 -7.82 -13.57 19.91
N PRO A 267 -7.65 -12.24 19.93
CA PRO A 267 -6.86 -11.60 20.98
C PRO A 267 -7.45 -11.79 22.36
N LEU A 268 -6.57 -11.95 23.34
CA LEU A 268 -6.88 -12.09 24.76
C LEU A 268 -6.11 -11.03 25.56
N HIS A 269 -6.59 -10.75 26.77
CA HIS A 269 -5.85 -9.95 27.74
C HIS A 269 -5.88 -10.60 29.14
N ALA A 270 -4.90 -10.27 29.95
CA ALA A 270 -4.81 -10.75 31.35
C ALA A 270 -4.63 -9.55 32.29
N PHE A 271 -5.53 -9.41 33.23
CA PHE A 271 -5.45 -8.39 34.28
C PHE A 271 -4.95 -8.99 35.60
N ASP A 272 -4.16 -8.24 36.35
CA ASP A 272 -3.98 -8.53 37.76
C ASP A 272 -5.31 -8.26 38.49
N TYR A 273 -6.01 -9.34 38.87
CA TYR A 273 -7.34 -9.25 39.47
C TYR A 273 -7.38 -8.45 40.78
N ASP A 274 -6.30 -8.49 41.57
CA ASP A 274 -6.24 -7.81 42.86
C ASP A 274 -6.14 -6.29 42.69
N THR A 275 -5.86 -5.78 41.50
CA THR A 275 -5.78 -4.35 41.17
C THR A 275 -7.07 -3.79 40.55
N LEU A 276 -8.06 -4.67 40.26
CA LEU A 276 -9.35 -4.27 39.73
C LEU A 276 -10.29 -3.82 40.83
N ALA A 277 -10.67 -2.55 40.83
CA ALA A 277 -11.61 -2.03 41.79
C ALA A 277 -12.98 -2.73 41.71
N GLY A 278 -13.48 -3.24 42.82
CA GLY A 278 -14.74 -4.00 42.87
C GLY A 278 -14.66 -5.41 42.31
N GLY A 279 -13.54 -5.87 41.77
CA GLY A 279 -13.39 -7.20 41.17
C GLY A 279 -14.33 -7.46 40.00
N CYS A 280 -14.74 -6.43 39.28
CA CYS A 280 -15.70 -6.48 38.18
C CYS A 280 -15.16 -5.86 36.90
N ILE A 281 -15.84 -6.13 35.79
CA ILE A 281 -15.57 -5.54 34.48
C ILE A 281 -16.83 -4.87 33.92
N VAL A 282 -16.68 -3.63 33.46
CA VAL A 282 -17.72 -2.89 32.75
C VAL A 282 -17.18 -2.43 31.40
N VAL A 283 -17.69 -2.98 30.32
CA VAL A 283 -17.35 -2.53 28.96
C VAL A 283 -18.29 -1.41 28.56
N ARG A 284 -17.78 -0.21 28.36
CA ARG A 284 -18.56 1.01 28.13
C ARG A 284 -17.82 2.01 27.23
N ARG A 285 -18.52 3.03 26.78
CA ARG A 285 -17.86 4.20 26.18
C ARG A 285 -17.11 5.01 27.24
N ALA A 286 -16.01 5.63 26.83
CA ALA A 286 -15.27 6.52 27.74
C ALA A 286 -16.11 7.74 28.12
N ARG A 287 -15.89 8.25 29.32
CA ARG A 287 -16.55 9.47 29.80
C ARG A 287 -15.71 10.68 29.44
N PRO A 288 -16.33 11.86 29.20
CA PRO A 288 -15.58 13.08 28.90
C PRO A 288 -14.51 13.37 29.95
N GLY A 289 -13.26 13.55 29.51
CA GLY A 289 -12.13 13.88 30.36
C GLY A 289 -11.47 12.69 31.06
N GLU A 290 -11.89 11.46 30.82
CA GLU A 290 -11.19 10.28 31.31
C GLU A 290 -9.81 10.16 30.67
N THR A 291 -8.85 9.67 31.45
CA THR A 291 -7.48 9.41 31.02
C THR A 291 -7.06 7.99 31.38
N LEU A 292 -6.18 7.41 30.57
CA LEU A 292 -5.61 6.09 30.81
C LEU A 292 -4.12 6.12 30.50
N GLU A 293 -3.30 5.68 31.45
CA GLU A 293 -1.90 5.32 31.18
C GLU A 293 -1.87 3.90 30.63
N THR A 294 -1.44 3.78 29.39
CA THR A 294 -1.38 2.51 28.66
C THR A 294 -0.05 1.80 28.92
N LEU A 295 0.04 0.49 28.58
CA LEU A 295 1.22 -0.37 28.80
C LEU A 295 2.52 0.16 28.17
N ASP A 296 2.46 1.06 27.21
CA ASP A 296 3.62 1.74 26.63
C ASP A 296 4.10 2.96 27.45
N GLY A 297 3.51 3.20 28.63
CA GLY A 297 3.83 4.30 29.54
C GLY A 297 3.29 5.66 29.09
N THR A 298 2.41 5.71 28.09
CA THR A 298 1.84 6.96 27.60
C THR A 298 0.47 7.21 28.22
N THR A 299 0.28 8.40 28.81
CA THR A 299 -1.04 8.84 29.31
C THR A 299 -1.86 9.40 28.13
N ARG A 300 -3.02 8.82 27.89
CA ARG A 300 -3.94 9.21 26.81
C ARG A 300 -5.21 9.83 27.36
N VAL A 301 -5.66 10.90 26.74
CA VAL A 301 -6.99 11.47 26.99
C VAL A 301 -7.96 10.71 26.09
N LEU A 302 -8.97 10.09 26.70
CA LEU A 302 -9.93 9.25 25.99
C LEU A 302 -11.03 10.10 25.36
N ASP A 303 -11.45 9.71 24.17
CA ASP A 303 -12.59 10.29 23.47
C ASP A 303 -13.89 9.58 23.87
N PRO A 304 -15.03 10.25 23.99
CA PRO A 304 -16.32 9.62 24.29
C PRO A 304 -16.76 8.52 23.29
N GLU A 305 -16.17 8.46 22.11
CA GLU A 305 -16.39 7.39 21.15
C GLU A 305 -15.46 6.17 21.37
N ASP A 306 -14.44 6.29 22.21
CA ASP A 306 -13.61 5.14 22.55
C ASP A 306 -14.36 4.14 23.40
N LEU A 307 -14.24 2.86 23.03
CA LEU A 307 -14.70 1.77 23.87
C LEU A 307 -13.61 1.45 24.88
N VAL A 308 -13.96 1.42 26.14
CA VAL A 308 -13.04 1.08 27.22
C VAL A 308 -13.54 -0.12 28.00
N ILE A 309 -12.57 -0.87 28.52
CA ILE A 309 -12.80 -1.83 29.58
C ILE A 309 -12.53 -1.08 30.87
N ALA A 310 -13.48 -1.05 31.77
CA ALA A 310 -13.40 -0.36 33.06
C ALA A 310 -13.64 -1.33 34.21
N ASP A 311 -13.10 -1.01 35.37
CA ASP A 311 -13.51 -1.58 36.65
C ASP A 311 -14.62 -0.73 37.30
N ALA A 312 -14.90 -0.88 38.58
CA ALA A 312 -15.93 -0.10 39.25
C ALA A 312 -15.65 1.42 39.30
N GLU A 313 -14.39 1.84 39.14
CA GLU A 313 -13.93 3.22 39.40
C GLU A 313 -13.42 3.92 38.11
N ARG A 314 -12.65 3.21 37.27
CA ARG A 314 -11.84 3.80 36.19
C ARG A 314 -11.73 2.92 34.96
N PRO A 315 -11.34 3.48 33.78
CA PRO A 315 -10.93 2.68 32.63
C PRO A 315 -9.62 1.95 32.94
N VAL A 316 -9.52 0.69 32.52
CA VAL A 316 -8.34 -0.18 32.70
C VAL A 316 -7.75 -0.66 31.38
N ALA A 317 -8.46 -0.47 30.26
CA ALA A 317 -7.92 -0.71 28.91
C ALA A 317 -8.71 0.08 27.86
N VAL A 318 -8.06 0.40 26.72
CA VAL A 318 -8.75 0.73 25.47
C VAL A 318 -9.08 -0.59 24.80
N ALA A 319 -10.39 -0.87 24.69
CA ALA A 319 -10.90 -2.17 24.25
C ALA A 319 -10.36 -2.58 22.87
N GLY A 320 -9.77 -3.76 22.80
CA GLY A 320 -9.19 -4.31 21.58
C GLY A 320 -7.91 -3.65 21.08
N VAL A 321 -7.42 -2.60 21.73
CA VAL A 321 -6.22 -1.86 21.33
C VAL A 321 -5.06 -2.09 22.30
N MET A 322 -5.19 -1.63 23.56
CA MET A 322 -4.08 -1.72 24.53
C MET A 322 -4.57 -1.69 25.97
N GLY A 323 -3.99 -2.53 26.81
CA GLY A 323 -4.22 -2.55 28.25
C GLY A 323 -3.63 -1.33 28.98
N GLY A 324 -4.15 -1.07 30.18
CA GLY A 324 -3.65 -0.03 31.08
C GLY A 324 -2.54 -0.55 31.99
N ALA A 325 -1.56 0.31 32.28
CA ALA A 325 -0.40 -0.02 33.12
C ALA A 325 -0.80 -0.40 34.56
N ALA A 326 -1.86 0.19 35.10
CA ALA A 326 -2.27 0.00 36.51
C ALA A 326 -2.82 -1.40 36.84
N THR A 327 -3.14 -2.20 35.82
CA THR A 327 -3.69 -3.56 35.96
C THR A 327 -2.83 -4.61 35.26
N GLU A 328 -1.59 -4.25 34.92
CA GLU A 328 -0.61 -5.12 34.29
C GLU A 328 -0.23 -6.31 35.20
N VAL A 329 -0.09 -7.48 34.60
CA VAL A 329 0.41 -8.68 35.29
C VAL A 329 1.90 -8.50 35.58
N ALA A 330 2.26 -8.53 36.87
CA ALA A 330 3.62 -8.39 37.38
C ALA A 330 4.13 -9.69 38.05
N GLU A 331 5.40 -9.77 38.40
CA GLU A 331 6.00 -10.94 39.06
C GLU A 331 5.31 -11.28 40.39
N THR A 332 4.69 -10.28 41.03
CA THR A 332 3.96 -10.42 42.31
C THR A 332 2.53 -10.88 42.13
N THR A 333 1.97 -10.84 40.93
CA THR A 333 0.58 -11.23 40.63
C THR A 333 0.33 -12.69 41.03
N ARG A 334 -0.79 -12.94 41.72
CA ARG A 334 -1.24 -14.27 42.13
C ARG A 334 -2.65 -14.62 41.63
N ASN A 335 -3.43 -13.63 41.32
CA ASN A 335 -4.78 -13.77 40.84
C ASN A 335 -4.91 -13.07 39.51
N VAL A 336 -5.35 -13.78 38.50
CA VAL A 336 -5.44 -13.27 37.11
C VAL A 336 -6.87 -13.35 36.62
N LEU A 337 -7.39 -12.26 36.09
CA LEU A 337 -8.61 -12.27 35.29
C LEU A 337 -8.22 -12.32 33.81
N LEU A 338 -8.52 -13.45 33.16
CA LEU A 338 -8.35 -13.62 31.73
C LEU A 338 -9.57 -13.02 31.01
N GLU A 339 -9.33 -12.11 30.10
CA GLU A 339 -10.31 -11.58 29.15
C GLU A 339 -10.31 -12.39 27.88
N ALA A 340 -11.50 -12.83 27.43
CA ALA A 340 -11.74 -13.32 26.08
C ALA A 340 -13.01 -12.63 25.56
N ALA A 341 -12.82 -11.60 24.77
CA ALA A 341 -13.90 -10.73 24.31
C ALA A 341 -14.06 -10.75 22.79
N ASN A 342 -15.05 -9.98 22.32
CA ASN A 342 -15.18 -9.62 20.93
C ASN A 342 -15.52 -8.13 20.82
N PHE A 343 -14.84 -7.43 19.92
CA PHE A 343 -15.04 -6.00 19.71
C PHE A 343 -15.33 -5.71 18.23
N GLU A 344 -16.19 -4.73 18.01
CA GLU A 344 -16.62 -4.32 16.67
C GLU A 344 -15.48 -3.63 15.91
N GLN A 345 -15.33 -3.97 14.63
CA GLN A 345 -14.22 -3.60 13.75
C GLN A 345 -13.92 -2.10 13.69
N LEU A 346 -14.95 -1.30 13.36
CA LEU A 346 -14.77 0.14 13.14
C LEU A 346 -14.51 0.89 14.46
N THR A 347 -15.08 0.40 15.57
CA THR A 347 -14.82 0.96 16.90
C THR A 347 -13.35 0.82 17.25
N VAL A 348 -12.75 -0.37 17.06
CA VAL A 348 -11.35 -0.61 17.37
C VAL A 348 -10.44 0.15 16.39
N LEU A 349 -10.77 0.13 15.08
CA LEU A 349 -10.01 0.87 14.07
C LEU A 349 -9.93 2.37 14.41
N ARG A 350 -11.09 3.02 14.65
CA ARG A 350 -11.15 4.45 14.96
C ARG A 350 -10.42 4.83 16.24
N SER A 351 -10.53 4.00 17.29
CA SER A 351 -9.76 4.23 18.53
C SER A 351 -8.26 4.11 18.29
N GLY A 352 -7.80 3.14 17.51
CA GLY A 352 -6.40 2.99 17.15
C GLY A 352 -5.86 4.17 16.33
N GLU A 353 -6.62 4.64 15.34
CA GLU A 353 -6.27 5.82 14.53
C GLU A 353 -6.20 7.10 15.38
N ARG A 354 -7.21 7.34 16.23
CA ARG A 354 -7.29 8.52 17.10
C ARG A 354 -6.10 8.62 18.05
N HIS A 355 -5.67 7.49 18.59
CA HIS A 355 -4.56 7.43 19.52
C HIS A 355 -3.20 7.11 18.87
N HIS A 356 -3.14 7.04 17.54
CA HIS A 356 -1.94 6.69 16.78
C HIS A 356 -1.29 5.39 17.25
N MET A 357 -2.12 4.39 17.57
CA MET A 357 -1.68 3.07 18.00
C MET A 357 -1.89 2.04 16.89
N ARG A 358 -0.95 1.10 16.79
CA ARG A 358 -1.10 -0.08 15.95
C ARG A 358 -0.54 -1.29 16.67
N THR A 359 -1.42 -2.22 17.05
CA THR A 359 -1.05 -3.43 17.80
C THR A 359 -1.47 -4.69 17.05
N GLU A 360 -0.91 -5.84 17.41
CA GLU A 360 -1.29 -7.14 16.87
C GLU A 360 -2.76 -7.49 17.19
N SER A 361 -3.24 -7.06 18.36
CA SER A 361 -4.63 -7.20 18.76
C SER A 361 -5.56 -6.37 17.86
N GLN A 362 -5.26 -5.07 17.72
CA GLN A 362 -6.01 -4.16 16.86
C GLN A 362 -6.09 -4.67 15.42
N THR A 363 -4.96 -5.11 14.84
CA THR A 363 -4.88 -5.61 13.46
C THR A 363 -5.83 -6.79 13.20
N ARG A 364 -6.13 -7.60 14.23
CA ARG A 364 -7.12 -8.69 14.14
C ARG A 364 -8.54 -8.18 14.26
N TRP A 365 -8.81 -7.32 15.25
CA TRP A 365 -10.16 -6.77 15.45
C TRP A 365 -10.64 -5.94 14.25
N GLU A 366 -9.79 -5.09 13.70
CA GLU A 366 -10.12 -4.26 12.53
C GLU A 366 -10.50 -5.08 11.28
N LYS A 367 -10.11 -6.37 11.22
CA LYS A 367 -10.48 -7.30 10.15
C LYS A 367 -11.74 -8.12 10.45
N GLY A 368 -12.23 -8.14 11.68
CA GLY A 368 -13.49 -8.77 12.06
C GLY A 368 -13.38 -10.20 12.60
N VAL A 369 -12.95 -10.31 13.84
CA VAL A 369 -12.96 -11.59 14.57
C VAL A 369 -14.38 -12.00 14.92
N HIS A 370 -14.75 -13.26 14.70
CA HIS A 370 -16.08 -13.76 15.04
C HIS A 370 -16.25 -13.97 16.56
N PRO A 371 -17.38 -13.57 17.14
CA PRO A 371 -17.61 -13.65 18.60
C PRO A 371 -17.54 -15.07 19.20
N GLU A 372 -17.77 -16.13 18.44
CA GLU A 372 -17.64 -17.50 18.93
C GLU A 372 -16.18 -17.89 19.24
N LEU A 373 -15.21 -17.24 18.60
CA LEU A 373 -13.79 -17.53 18.84
C LEU A 373 -13.36 -17.19 20.27
N ALA A 374 -14.03 -16.24 20.94
CA ALA A 374 -13.74 -15.88 22.33
C ALA A 374 -13.80 -17.09 23.27
N GLU A 375 -14.80 -18.00 23.09
CA GLU A 375 -14.93 -19.19 23.91
C GLU A 375 -13.81 -20.21 23.65
N TRP A 376 -13.47 -20.44 22.37
CA TRP A 376 -12.36 -21.34 22.02
C TRP A 376 -11.02 -20.81 22.53
N ALA A 377 -10.79 -19.50 22.43
CA ALA A 377 -9.60 -18.85 22.95
C ALA A 377 -9.52 -18.93 24.49
N ALA A 378 -10.65 -18.66 25.18
CA ALA A 378 -10.73 -18.80 26.63
C ALA A 378 -10.41 -20.23 27.10
N ARG A 379 -10.95 -21.23 26.41
CA ARG A 379 -10.71 -22.65 26.68
C ARG A 379 -9.25 -23.02 26.53
N TYR A 380 -8.63 -22.65 25.41
CA TYR A 380 -7.22 -22.98 25.15
C TYR A 380 -6.28 -22.23 26.11
N ALA A 381 -6.51 -20.95 26.34
CA ALA A 381 -5.73 -20.19 27.33
C ALA A 381 -5.87 -20.74 28.75
N SER A 382 -7.08 -21.19 29.12
CA SER A 382 -7.29 -21.84 30.43
C SER A 382 -6.46 -23.11 30.59
N GLN A 383 -6.43 -23.98 29.57
CA GLN A 383 -5.57 -25.16 29.57
C GLN A 383 -4.10 -24.81 29.78
N LEU A 384 -3.61 -23.81 29.03
CA LEU A 384 -2.21 -23.39 29.11
C LEU A 384 -1.86 -22.73 30.45
N LEU A 385 -2.73 -21.88 30.99
CA LEU A 385 -2.52 -21.25 32.29
C LEU A 385 -2.47 -22.28 33.41
N VAL A 386 -3.37 -23.26 33.41
CA VAL A 386 -3.33 -24.37 34.40
C VAL A 386 -2.05 -25.18 34.26
N GLY A 387 -1.65 -25.52 33.04
CA GLY A 387 -0.46 -26.34 32.78
C GLY A 387 0.87 -25.63 33.02
N LEU A 388 0.98 -24.35 32.62
CA LEU A 388 2.27 -23.64 32.61
C LEU A 388 2.47 -22.69 33.79
N ALA A 389 1.38 -22.14 34.35
CA ALA A 389 1.44 -21.23 35.47
C ALA A 389 0.98 -21.88 36.79
N GLY A 390 0.58 -23.16 36.77
CA GLY A 390 0.03 -23.86 37.93
C GLY A 390 -1.24 -23.24 38.48
N ALA A 391 -1.93 -22.46 37.64
CA ALA A 391 -3.12 -21.71 38.00
C ALA A 391 -4.31 -22.63 38.27
N ARG A 392 -5.24 -22.18 39.12
CA ARG A 392 -6.54 -22.84 39.34
C ARG A 392 -7.66 -21.96 38.80
N TRP A 393 -8.41 -22.45 37.83
CA TRP A 393 -9.60 -21.78 37.35
C TRP A 393 -10.71 -21.89 38.36
N THR A 394 -11.07 -20.79 39.03
CA THR A 394 -11.97 -20.80 40.16
C THR A 394 -13.31 -20.14 39.88
N GLY A 395 -13.45 -19.40 38.79
CA GLY A 395 -14.70 -18.73 38.48
C GLY A 395 -14.73 -18.08 37.11
N GLU A 396 -15.92 -17.70 36.69
CA GLU A 396 -16.12 -16.96 35.45
C GLU A 396 -17.32 -16.01 35.51
N GLY A 397 -17.36 -15.08 34.55
CA GLY A 397 -18.49 -14.26 34.22
C GLY A 397 -18.57 -14.05 32.72
N GLU A 398 -19.78 -14.05 32.18
CA GLU A 398 -20.02 -13.76 30.77
C GLU A 398 -21.16 -12.75 30.63
N ALA A 399 -20.95 -11.79 29.73
CA ALA A 399 -22.01 -10.93 29.18
C ALA A 399 -21.99 -11.03 27.67
N ARG A 400 -23.19 -11.12 27.07
CA ARG A 400 -23.32 -11.20 25.62
C ARG A 400 -24.64 -10.65 25.12
N GLY A 401 -24.64 -10.11 23.89
CA GLY A 401 -25.80 -9.78 23.09
C GLY A 401 -26.24 -10.92 22.18
N GLU A 402 -27.03 -10.57 21.17
CA GLU A 402 -27.35 -11.48 20.07
C GLU A 402 -26.11 -11.56 19.14
N LEU A 403 -25.58 -12.77 19.00
CA LEU A 403 -24.41 -12.97 18.14
C LEU A 403 -24.84 -13.09 16.67
N PRO A 404 -23.97 -12.62 15.73
CA PRO A 404 -24.25 -12.76 14.30
C PRO A 404 -24.35 -14.22 13.90
N ARG A 405 -25.29 -14.50 13.00
CA ARG A 405 -25.46 -15.84 12.43
C ARG A 405 -24.75 -15.93 11.10
N ALA A 406 -23.98 -16.98 10.92
CA ALA A 406 -23.35 -17.26 9.64
C ALA A 406 -24.42 -17.55 8.55
N PRO A 407 -24.25 -17.05 7.32
CA PRO A 407 -25.20 -17.25 6.24
C PRO A 407 -25.40 -18.71 5.85
N LEU A 408 -26.63 -19.06 5.48
CA LEU A 408 -26.99 -20.29 4.76
C LEU A 408 -27.23 -19.91 3.30
N ILE A 409 -26.46 -20.45 2.37
CA ILE A 409 -26.44 -20.07 0.97
C ILE A 409 -26.94 -21.23 0.11
N THR A 410 -27.98 -21.03 -0.68
CA THR A 410 -28.39 -21.99 -1.71
C THR A 410 -27.43 -21.87 -2.89
N TYR A 411 -26.73 -22.94 -3.22
CA TYR A 411 -25.69 -22.98 -4.23
C TYR A 411 -25.99 -24.05 -5.29
N ALA A 412 -25.63 -23.79 -6.52
CA ALA A 412 -25.75 -24.76 -7.60
C ALA A 412 -24.35 -25.05 -8.19
N PRO A 413 -23.82 -26.29 -8.15
CA PRO A 413 -22.48 -26.59 -8.68
C PRO A 413 -22.26 -26.16 -10.13
N ALA A 414 -23.29 -26.29 -10.99
CA ALA A 414 -23.21 -25.85 -12.37
C ALA A 414 -23.03 -24.31 -12.54
N TYR A 415 -23.31 -23.53 -11.50
CA TYR A 415 -23.05 -22.08 -11.52
C TYR A 415 -21.55 -21.78 -11.47
N ALA A 416 -20.78 -22.56 -10.70
CA ALA A 416 -19.32 -22.47 -10.71
C ALA A 416 -18.76 -22.73 -12.11
N ASP A 417 -19.23 -23.80 -12.78
CA ASP A 417 -18.78 -24.14 -14.13
C ASP A 417 -19.06 -23.01 -15.12
N ALA A 418 -20.24 -22.40 -15.03
CA ALA A 418 -20.64 -21.30 -15.91
C ALA A 418 -19.81 -20.01 -15.68
N VAL A 419 -19.44 -19.71 -14.41
CA VAL A 419 -18.66 -18.53 -14.07
C VAL A 419 -17.17 -18.73 -14.38
N LEU A 420 -16.62 -19.88 -14.04
CA LEU A 420 -15.20 -20.19 -14.21
C LEU A 420 -14.83 -20.53 -15.67
N GLY A 421 -15.80 -20.93 -16.48
CA GLY A 421 -15.54 -21.48 -17.83
C GLY A 421 -14.79 -22.81 -17.81
N LEU A 422 -14.84 -23.52 -16.66
CA LEU A 422 -14.16 -24.78 -16.37
C LEU A 422 -15.13 -25.70 -15.63
N ALA A 423 -15.24 -26.96 -16.03
CA ALA A 423 -16.06 -27.93 -15.31
C ALA A 423 -15.29 -28.51 -14.11
N VAL A 424 -15.77 -28.21 -12.92
CA VAL A 424 -15.24 -28.76 -11.66
C VAL A 424 -16.16 -29.88 -11.18
N GLN A 425 -15.61 -31.07 -10.90
CA GLN A 425 -16.41 -32.22 -10.49
C GLN A 425 -17.20 -31.90 -9.21
N VAL A 426 -18.46 -32.29 -9.20
CA VAL A 426 -19.40 -31.99 -8.09
C VAL A 426 -18.89 -32.49 -6.74
N ASP A 427 -18.31 -33.69 -6.70
CA ASP A 427 -17.74 -34.26 -5.49
C ASP A 427 -16.50 -33.51 -5.02
N GLU A 428 -15.71 -32.98 -5.94
CA GLU A 428 -14.56 -32.13 -5.62
C GLU A 428 -14.99 -30.79 -5.03
N GLN A 429 -15.99 -30.13 -5.62
CA GLN A 429 -16.55 -28.89 -5.06
C GLN A 429 -17.01 -29.13 -3.60
N ARG A 430 -17.70 -30.23 -3.33
CA ARG A 430 -18.15 -30.58 -1.99
C ARG A 430 -16.97 -30.86 -1.05
N ASP A 431 -15.97 -31.62 -1.48
CA ASP A 431 -14.79 -31.93 -0.66
C ASP A 431 -14.03 -30.65 -0.29
N ARG A 432 -13.76 -29.75 -1.26
CA ARG A 432 -13.08 -28.47 -1.03
C ARG A 432 -13.84 -27.62 -0.02
N LEU A 433 -15.12 -27.41 -0.22
CA LEU A 433 -15.95 -26.62 0.70
C LEU A 433 -15.95 -27.23 2.11
N THR A 434 -16.08 -28.56 2.22
CA THR A 434 -16.08 -29.25 3.52
C THR A 434 -14.74 -29.09 4.24
N ARG A 435 -13.61 -29.22 3.54
CA ARG A 435 -12.27 -29.03 4.13
C ARG A 435 -12.01 -27.59 4.57
N LEU A 436 -12.64 -26.62 3.91
CA LEU A 436 -12.62 -25.22 4.33
C LEU A 436 -13.55 -24.94 5.53
N GLY A 437 -14.34 -25.92 5.96
CA GLY A 437 -15.23 -25.83 7.10
C GLY A 437 -16.67 -25.45 6.78
N PHE A 438 -17.06 -25.38 5.48
CA PHE A 438 -18.47 -25.22 5.12
C PHE A 438 -19.23 -26.54 5.33
N ALA A 439 -20.45 -26.45 5.86
CA ALA A 439 -21.32 -27.62 5.89
C ALA A 439 -22.25 -27.59 4.66
N VAL A 440 -22.18 -28.65 3.85
CA VAL A 440 -22.92 -28.74 2.58
C VAL A 440 -23.90 -29.89 2.68
N ASP A 441 -25.22 -29.61 2.64
CA ASP A 441 -26.27 -30.63 2.68
C ASP A 441 -26.53 -31.30 1.33
N GLY A 442 -27.50 -32.22 1.29
CA GLY A 442 -27.86 -32.97 0.09
C GLY A 442 -28.46 -32.09 -1.03
N ASP A 443 -29.09 -30.97 -0.66
CA ASP A 443 -29.76 -30.04 -1.56
C ASP A 443 -28.86 -28.86 -1.94
N TRP A 444 -27.56 -28.91 -1.62
CA TRP A 444 -26.57 -27.87 -1.85
C TRP A 444 -26.87 -26.53 -1.14
N ASN A 445 -27.49 -26.59 0.06
CA ASN A 445 -27.43 -25.48 0.95
C ASN A 445 -26.08 -25.49 1.68
N VAL A 446 -25.34 -24.42 1.53
CA VAL A 446 -23.98 -24.26 2.05
C VAL A 446 -24.03 -23.37 3.28
N GLN A 447 -23.80 -23.95 4.45
CA GLN A 447 -23.67 -23.19 5.69
C GLN A 447 -22.25 -22.63 5.78
N THR A 448 -22.14 -21.31 5.77
CA THR A 448 -20.86 -20.61 5.95
C THR A 448 -20.32 -20.87 7.36
N PRO A 449 -19.02 -21.18 7.55
CA PRO A 449 -18.44 -21.28 8.88
C PRO A 449 -18.36 -19.91 9.58
N SER A 450 -18.35 -19.92 10.92
CA SER A 450 -18.38 -18.68 11.70
C SER A 450 -17.24 -17.71 11.41
N TRP A 451 -16.05 -18.20 11.11
CA TRP A 451 -14.87 -17.38 10.77
C TRP A 451 -14.89 -16.75 9.38
N ARG A 452 -15.87 -17.11 8.51
CA ARG A 452 -16.11 -16.56 7.19
C ARG A 452 -17.47 -15.85 7.06
N TRP A 453 -18.17 -15.60 8.20
CA TRP A 453 -19.55 -15.11 8.26
C TRP A 453 -19.78 -13.77 7.56
N HIS A 454 -18.79 -12.94 7.46
CA HIS A 454 -18.89 -11.58 6.94
C HIS A 454 -18.49 -11.46 5.46
N ASP A 455 -17.70 -12.38 4.92
CA ASP A 455 -17.21 -12.31 3.53
C ASP A 455 -17.91 -13.32 2.59
N VAL A 456 -18.25 -14.53 3.03
CA VAL A 456 -18.96 -15.50 2.20
C VAL A 456 -20.45 -15.46 2.48
N ARG A 457 -21.20 -14.73 1.66
CA ARG A 457 -22.63 -14.40 1.88
C ARG A 457 -23.56 -14.73 0.71
N ARG A 458 -23.01 -14.92 -0.47
CA ARG A 458 -23.72 -15.14 -1.74
C ARG A 458 -23.21 -16.39 -2.43
N ASP A 459 -23.96 -16.90 -3.38
CA ASP A 459 -23.56 -18.03 -4.22
C ASP A 459 -22.29 -17.78 -5.01
N ILE A 460 -22.06 -16.56 -5.50
CA ILE A 460 -20.82 -16.19 -6.19
C ILE A 460 -19.59 -16.25 -5.26
N ASP A 461 -19.77 -15.94 -3.96
CA ASP A 461 -18.69 -16.05 -2.98
C ASP A 461 -18.33 -17.54 -2.74
N VAL A 462 -19.31 -18.45 -2.86
CA VAL A 462 -19.05 -19.92 -2.85
C VAL A 462 -18.33 -20.36 -4.13
N VAL A 463 -18.67 -19.78 -5.29
CA VAL A 463 -17.95 -20.01 -6.55
C VAL A 463 -16.48 -19.64 -6.41
N GLU A 464 -16.17 -18.51 -5.74
CA GLU A 464 -14.79 -18.09 -5.47
C GLU A 464 -14.04 -19.14 -4.66
N GLU A 465 -14.66 -19.68 -3.59
CA GLU A 465 -14.03 -20.70 -2.75
C GLU A 465 -13.74 -22.01 -3.50
N VAL A 466 -14.51 -22.35 -4.51
CA VAL A 466 -14.21 -23.48 -5.42
C VAL A 466 -13.15 -23.06 -6.45
N GLY A 467 -13.33 -21.91 -7.08
CA GLY A 467 -12.54 -21.45 -8.23
C GLY A 467 -11.08 -21.16 -7.91
N ARG A 468 -10.80 -20.66 -6.71
CA ARG A 468 -9.43 -20.26 -6.31
C ARG A 468 -8.42 -21.42 -6.31
N PHE A 469 -8.88 -22.66 -6.25
CA PHE A 469 -8.02 -23.84 -6.39
C PHE A 469 -7.74 -24.22 -7.85
N HIS A 470 -8.45 -23.64 -8.80
CA HIS A 470 -8.41 -23.94 -10.24
C HIS A 470 -7.96 -22.76 -11.11
N LEU A 471 -7.48 -21.64 -10.52
CA LEU A 471 -7.12 -20.43 -11.29
C LEU A 471 -6.07 -20.72 -12.38
N VAL A 472 -5.16 -21.66 -12.12
CA VAL A 472 -4.13 -22.04 -13.11
C VAL A 472 -4.67 -22.91 -14.25
N ASP A 473 -5.84 -23.51 -14.07
CA ASP A 473 -6.49 -24.42 -15.04
C ASP A 473 -7.48 -23.66 -15.93
N VAL A 474 -7.88 -22.43 -15.53
CA VAL A 474 -8.82 -21.61 -16.32
C VAL A 474 -8.18 -21.20 -17.64
N PRO A 475 -8.78 -21.58 -18.79
CA PRO A 475 -8.22 -21.26 -20.10
C PRO A 475 -8.28 -19.75 -20.36
N ALA A 476 -7.20 -19.21 -20.89
CA ALA A 476 -7.16 -17.82 -21.35
C ALA A 476 -7.97 -17.70 -22.66
N THR A 477 -9.23 -17.30 -22.56
CA THR A 477 -10.11 -17.11 -23.71
C THR A 477 -10.55 -15.65 -23.81
N LEU A 478 -10.72 -15.18 -25.04
CA LEU A 478 -11.33 -13.87 -25.27
C LEU A 478 -12.86 -14.01 -25.28
N PRO A 479 -13.59 -13.06 -24.69
CA PRO A 479 -15.05 -13.06 -24.78
C PRO A 479 -15.53 -13.01 -26.23
N GLU A 480 -16.35 -13.96 -26.63
CA GLU A 480 -16.98 -13.97 -27.96
C GLU A 480 -18.27 -13.16 -27.94
N ARG A 481 -18.17 -11.84 -28.09
CA ARG A 481 -19.34 -10.98 -28.27
C ARG A 481 -19.22 -10.27 -29.61
N THR A 482 -20.24 -10.41 -30.45
CA THR A 482 -20.32 -9.78 -31.79
C THR A 482 -20.31 -8.25 -31.73
N GLU A 483 -20.62 -7.66 -30.59
CA GLU A 483 -20.67 -6.21 -30.37
C GLU A 483 -19.49 -5.70 -29.51
N MET A 484 -18.50 -6.54 -29.21
CA MET A 484 -17.30 -6.15 -28.43
C MET A 484 -16.24 -5.57 -29.36
N PHE A 485 -16.42 -4.34 -29.78
CA PHE A 485 -15.37 -3.56 -30.41
C PHE A 485 -15.15 -2.26 -29.65
N GLY A 486 -13.88 -1.97 -29.36
CA GLY A 486 -13.49 -0.72 -28.75
C GLY A 486 -13.54 0.42 -29.73
N VAL A 487 -14.24 1.50 -29.40
CA VAL A 487 -14.25 2.76 -30.17
C VAL A 487 -13.69 3.85 -29.28
N LEU A 488 -12.81 4.65 -29.84
CA LEU A 488 -12.37 5.85 -29.14
C LEU A 488 -13.50 6.88 -29.15
N THR A 489 -13.76 7.47 -28.01
CA THR A 489 -14.63 8.64 -27.91
C THR A 489 -14.02 9.80 -28.70
N ARG A 490 -14.85 10.79 -29.08
CA ARG A 490 -14.40 11.98 -29.78
C ARG A 490 -13.28 12.70 -29.02
N ARG A 491 -13.41 12.81 -27.69
CA ARG A 491 -12.38 13.40 -26.82
C ARG A 491 -11.06 12.63 -26.88
N GLN A 492 -11.12 11.30 -26.85
CA GLN A 492 -9.92 10.47 -26.95
C GLN A 492 -9.25 10.58 -28.33
N GLN A 493 -10.05 10.69 -29.40
CA GLN A 493 -9.52 10.91 -30.76
C GLN A 493 -8.83 12.28 -30.85
N LEU A 494 -9.49 13.34 -30.34
CA LEU A 494 -8.91 14.68 -30.30
C LEU A 494 -7.60 14.69 -29.54
N ARG A 495 -7.57 14.12 -28.35
CA ARG A 495 -6.36 14.03 -27.52
C ARG A 495 -5.21 13.40 -28.30
N ARG A 496 -5.43 12.25 -28.96
CA ARG A 496 -4.41 11.60 -29.78
C ARG A 496 -3.96 12.45 -30.96
N THR A 497 -4.88 13.14 -31.62
CA THR A 497 -4.53 14.07 -32.71
C THR A 497 -3.63 15.19 -32.20
N VAL A 498 -3.93 15.77 -31.02
CA VAL A 498 -3.13 16.80 -30.42
C VAL A 498 -1.75 16.27 -29.98
N GLU A 499 -1.68 15.09 -29.39
CA GLU A 499 -0.44 14.38 -29.06
C GLU A 499 0.45 14.21 -30.29
N ASP A 500 -0.13 13.68 -31.39
CA ASP A 500 0.60 13.45 -32.65
C ASP A 500 1.13 14.76 -33.25
N VAL A 501 0.36 15.85 -33.18
CA VAL A 501 0.80 17.17 -33.64
C VAL A 501 1.98 17.70 -32.83
N LEU A 502 1.91 17.58 -31.50
CA LEU A 502 2.95 18.07 -30.61
C LEU A 502 4.25 17.28 -30.74
N VAL A 503 4.14 15.95 -30.83
CA VAL A 503 5.29 15.07 -31.12
C VAL A 503 5.86 15.39 -32.50
N GLY A 504 5.01 15.62 -33.51
CA GLY A 504 5.41 16.00 -34.86
C GLY A 504 6.09 17.39 -34.93
N ALA A 505 5.72 18.28 -34.03
CA ALA A 505 6.37 19.59 -33.86
C ALA A 505 7.72 19.52 -33.10
N GLY A 506 8.07 18.36 -32.55
CA GLY A 506 9.35 18.12 -31.88
C GLY A 506 9.31 18.18 -30.35
N LEU A 507 8.12 18.31 -29.75
CA LEU A 507 7.99 18.34 -28.29
C LEU A 507 8.01 16.92 -27.70
N TYR A 508 8.48 16.81 -26.47
CA TYR A 508 8.45 15.60 -25.66
C TYR A 508 7.32 15.67 -24.62
N GLU A 509 6.59 14.58 -24.46
CA GLU A 509 5.55 14.51 -23.43
C GLU A 509 6.20 14.44 -22.03
N ALA A 510 5.70 15.26 -21.12
CA ALA A 510 6.09 15.32 -19.73
C ALA A 510 4.91 14.91 -18.84
N TYR A 511 5.21 14.28 -17.71
CA TYR A 511 4.26 14.01 -16.63
C TYR A 511 4.72 14.73 -15.37
N THR A 512 3.98 15.77 -14.98
CA THR A 512 4.28 16.52 -13.78
C THR A 512 3.24 16.25 -12.68
N TYR A 513 3.61 16.51 -11.43
CA TYR A 513 2.70 16.27 -10.31
C TYR A 513 1.52 17.24 -10.29
N SER A 514 0.34 16.72 -9.96
CA SER A 514 -0.84 17.57 -9.73
C SER A 514 -0.71 18.43 -8.48
N LEU A 515 0.04 17.97 -7.49
CA LEU A 515 0.39 18.73 -6.30
C LEU A 515 1.75 19.40 -6.50
N GLN A 516 1.82 20.69 -6.22
CA GLN A 516 3.02 21.50 -6.37
C GLN A 516 3.23 22.40 -5.14
N ALA A 517 4.41 23.06 -5.05
CA ALA A 517 4.75 23.89 -3.92
C ALA A 517 3.93 25.18 -3.83
N TRP A 518 3.54 25.72 -4.99
CA TRP A 518 2.77 26.95 -5.12
C TRP A 518 2.01 26.96 -6.45
N ASP A 519 0.99 27.78 -6.54
CA ASP A 519 0.22 28.01 -7.76
C ASP A 519 0.02 29.52 -7.96
N PRO A 520 0.00 30.04 -9.22
CA PRO A 520 -0.22 31.43 -9.47
C PRO A 520 -1.64 31.92 -9.16
N ASP A 521 -2.61 31.03 -9.08
CA ASP A 521 -3.97 31.36 -8.64
C ASP A 521 -4.01 31.42 -7.10
N PRO A 522 -4.32 32.55 -6.48
CA PRO A 522 -4.40 32.66 -5.02
C PRO A 522 -5.53 31.85 -4.40
N ASP A 523 -6.53 31.47 -5.19
CA ASP A 523 -7.66 30.66 -4.75
C ASP A 523 -7.45 29.18 -5.01
N ALA A 524 -6.27 28.77 -5.47
CA ALA A 524 -5.91 27.36 -5.69
C ALA A 524 -6.08 26.53 -4.42
N ILE A 525 -6.52 25.28 -4.58
CA ILE A 525 -6.85 24.40 -3.46
C ILE A 525 -5.57 23.95 -2.77
N GLU A 526 -5.43 24.30 -1.49
CA GLU A 526 -4.33 23.88 -0.63
C GLU A 526 -4.77 22.76 0.30
N LEU A 527 -3.93 21.71 0.43
CA LEU A 527 -4.18 20.62 1.36
C LEU A 527 -3.97 21.10 2.81
N PRO A 528 -4.88 20.79 3.75
CA PRO A 528 -4.76 21.26 5.14
C PRO A 528 -3.55 20.67 5.87
N GLU A 529 -3.15 19.43 5.55
CA GLU A 529 -2.01 18.73 6.16
C GLU A 529 -1.18 18.02 5.08
N PRO A 530 -0.38 18.76 4.29
CA PRO A 530 0.40 18.17 3.22
C PRO A 530 1.55 17.31 3.76
N LEU A 531 1.83 16.18 3.13
CA LEU A 531 2.98 15.33 3.47
C LEU A 531 4.32 16.02 3.21
N SER A 532 4.34 16.99 2.30
CA SER A 532 5.52 17.76 1.92
C SER A 532 5.14 19.19 1.55
N SER A 533 5.96 20.17 1.94
CA SER A 533 5.81 21.55 1.51
C SER A 533 5.96 21.74 -0.01
N GLN A 534 6.57 20.78 -0.69
CA GLN A 534 6.73 20.78 -2.15
C GLN A 534 5.49 20.23 -2.88
N GLN A 535 4.53 19.66 -2.17
CA GLN A 535 3.33 19.00 -2.74
C GLN A 535 2.09 19.36 -1.91
N ARG A 536 1.79 20.64 -1.82
CA ARG A 536 0.72 21.15 -0.95
C ARG A 536 -0.46 21.78 -1.68
N VAL A 537 -0.28 22.24 -2.91
CA VAL A 537 -1.30 22.98 -3.68
C VAL A 537 -1.65 22.22 -4.94
N LEU A 538 -2.94 22.06 -5.24
CA LEU A 538 -3.40 21.49 -6.50
C LEU A 538 -3.24 22.52 -7.62
N ARG A 539 -2.62 22.12 -8.73
CA ARG A 539 -2.32 22.97 -9.88
C ARG A 539 -3.58 23.48 -10.57
N THR A 540 -3.62 24.76 -10.89
CA THR A 540 -4.64 25.37 -11.76
C THR A 540 -4.15 25.55 -13.22
N THR A 541 -2.87 25.35 -13.48
CA THR A 541 -2.21 25.43 -14.78
C THR A 541 -1.10 24.39 -14.91
N LEU A 542 -0.84 23.92 -16.11
CA LEU A 542 0.28 23.03 -16.43
C LEU A 542 1.61 23.77 -16.54
N ALA A 543 1.57 25.08 -16.77
CA ALA A 543 2.74 25.90 -17.06
C ALA A 543 3.81 25.87 -15.95
N VAL A 544 3.40 25.86 -14.67
CA VAL A 544 4.32 25.80 -13.53
C VAL A 544 5.10 24.48 -13.49
N GLY A 545 4.40 23.36 -13.66
CA GLY A 545 5.02 22.04 -13.70
C GLY A 545 5.98 21.87 -14.88
N LEU A 546 5.56 22.34 -16.06
CA LEU A 546 6.37 22.29 -17.27
C LEU A 546 7.63 23.17 -17.18
N LEU A 547 7.51 24.38 -16.61
CA LEU A 547 8.66 25.25 -16.36
C LEU A 547 9.65 24.58 -15.39
N GLY A 548 9.14 23.99 -14.31
CA GLY A 548 9.97 23.22 -13.37
C GLY A 548 10.67 22.03 -14.02
N ALA A 549 10.00 21.31 -14.91
CA ALA A 549 10.57 20.20 -15.67
C ALA A 549 11.65 20.68 -16.66
N ALA A 550 11.43 21.80 -17.33
CA ALA A 550 12.41 22.42 -18.22
C ALA A 550 13.66 22.84 -17.44
N THR A 551 13.50 23.57 -16.33
CA THR A 551 14.59 23.95 -15.42
C THR A 551 15.40 22.73 -14.97
N HIS A 552 14.73 21.69 -14.50
CA HIS A 552 15.36 20.46 -14.04
C HIS A 552 16.23 19.79 -15.13
N ASN A 553 15.79 19.80 -16.37
CA ASN A 553 16.52 19.24 -17.48
C ASN A 553 17.77 20.07 -17.83
N ILE A 554 17.63 21.40 -17.86
CA ILE A 554 18.74 22.33 -18.17
C ILE A 554 19.82 22.22 -17.09
N ASP A 555 19.46 22.19 -15.83
CA ASP A 555 20.40 22.02 -14.69
C ASP A 555 21.22 20.76 -14.79
N ARG A 556 20.74 19.74 -15.55
CA ARG A 556 21.43 18.49 -15.82
C ARG A 556 22.22 18.48 -17.14
N GLY A 557 22.26 19.62 -17.83
CA GLY A 557 23.00 19.77 -19.08
C GLY A 557 22.26 19.22 -20.31
N ASN A 558 20.96 18.94 -20.22
CA ASN A 558 20.15 18.62 -21.37
C ASN A 558 19.87 19.90 -22.18
N SER A 559 19.81 19.77 -23.51
CA SER A 559 19.54 20.88 -24.45
C SER A 559 18.34 20.55 -25.32
N ASN A 560 17.80 21.55 -26.02
CA ASN A 560 16.59 21.44 -26.86
C ASN A 560 15.39 20.95 -26.05
N ILE A 561 15.11 21.57 -24.95
CA ILE A 561 14.01 21.21 -24.05
C ILE A 561 12.73 21.83 -24.57
N GLU A 562 11.92 21.01 -25.21
CA GLU A 562 10.57 21.36 -25.70
C GLU A 562 9.61 20.32 -25.14
N LEU A 563 8.76 20.74 -24.20
CA LEU A 563 7.93 19.83 -23.43
C LEU A 563 6.45 20.17 -23.60
N PHE A 564 5.60 19.13 -23.58
CA PHE A 564 4.16 19.29 -23.43
C PHE A 564 3.60 18.31 -22.40
N GLU A 565 2.44 18.63 -21.88
CA GLU A 565 1.68 17.76 -20.99
C GLU A 565 0.19 17.85 -21.33
N ILE A 566 -0.51 16.71 -21.35
CA ILE A 566 -1.96 16.65 -21.43
C ILE A 566 -2.49 16.04 -20.15
N ALA A 567 -3.10 16.86 -19.30
CA ALA A 567 -3.54 16.44 -17.99
C ALA A 567 -4.69 17.29 -17.43
N HIS A 568 -5.21 16.86 -16.28
CA HIS A 568 -6.16 17.67 -15.52
C HIS A 568 -5.49 18.80 -14.76
N VAL A 569 -6.20 19.91 -14.68
CA VAL A 569 -5.99 21.00 -13.72
C VAL A 569 -7.20 21.08 -12.80
N TYR A 570 -7.07 21.75 -11.65
CA TYR A 570 -8.07 21.76 -10.59
C TYR A 570 -8.53 23.18 -10.30
N LEU A 571 -9.67 23.57 -10.86
CA LEU A 571 -10.12 24.95 -10.85
C LEU A 571 -11.09 25.21 -9.69
N PRO A 572 -10.82 26.21 -8.81
CA PRO A 572 -11.81 26.71 -7.85
C PRO A 572 -12.92 27.51 -8.57
N PRO A 573 -14.02 27.94 -7.90
CA PRO A 573 -14.39 27.67 -6.53
C PRO A 573 -15.33 26.50 -6.40
N GLY A 574 -15.34 25.88 -5.21
CA GLY A 574 -16.34 24.87 -4.83
C GLY A 574 -15.76 23.79 -3.91
N PRO A 575 -16.63 23.03 -3.23
CA PRO A 575 -16.18 21.92 -2.39
C PRO A 575 -15.60 20.75 -3.21
N VAL A 576 -15.91 20.71 -4.51
CA VAL A 576 -15.33 19.77 -5.47
C VAL A 576 -14.82 20.63 -6.64
N PRO A 577 -13.52 20.59 -6.98
CA PRO A 577 -12.96 21.35 -8.08
C PRO A 577 -13.53 20.91 -9.43
N ARG A 578 -13.55 21.80 -10.40
CA ARG A 578 -13.69 21.40 -11.81
C ARG A 578 -12.33 20.89 -12.29
N GLU A 579 -12.34 19.77 -12.99
CA GLU A 579 -11.13 19.08 -13.44
C GLU A 579 -11.10 18.98 -14.98
N PRO A 580 -10.99 20.11 -15.72
CA PRO A 580 -10.90 20.06 -17.16
C PRO A 580 -9.59 19.42 -17.64
N TRP A 581 -9.65 18.77 -18.80
CA TRP A 581 -8.46 18.38 -19.52
C TRP A 581 -7.82 19.58 -20.19
N ARG A 582 -6.53 19.78 -19.97
CA ARG A 582 -5.74 20.78 -20.66
C ARG A 582 -4.54 20.19 -21.36
N VAL A 583 -4.12 20.85 -22.44
CA VAL A 583 -2.81 20.68 -23.02
C VAL A 583 -2.00 21.94 -22.78
N GLY A 584 -0.81 21.77 -22.23
CA GLY A 584 0.17 22.83 -22.06
C GLY A 584 1.47 22.48 -22.76
N GLY A 585 2.22 23.47 -23.21
CA GLY A 585 3.56 23.29 -23.74
C GLY A 585 4.48 24.44 -23.35
N ILE A 586 5.79 24.11 -23.25
CA ILE A 586 6.88 25.07 -23.05
C ILE A 586 7.97 24.80 -24.08
N VAL A 587 8.44 25.86 -24.71
CA VAL A 587 9.45 25.78 -25.78
C VAL A 587 10.50 26.87 -25.64
N GLU A 588 11.73 26.55 -25.97
CA GLU A 588 12.78 27.54 -26.13
C GLU A 588 12.58 28.29 -27.46
N GLY A 589 12.29 29.56 -27.37
CA GLY A 589 12.02 30.45 -28.50
C GLY A 589 11.02 31.55 -28.20
N ASP A 590 10.77 32.39 -29.21
CA ASP A 590 9.89 33.54 -29.11
C ASP A 590 8.40 33.18 -29.15
N PHE A 591 7.55 34.20 -28.98
CA PHE A 591 6.10 34.08 -29.07
C PHE A 591 5.61 33.36 -30.33
N PHE A 592 6.26 33.62 -31.48
CA PHE A 592 5.81 33.08 -32.76
C PHE A 592 6.04 31.58 -32.89
N LYS A 593 7.05 31.04 -32.23
CA LYS A 593 7.28 29.58 -32.17
C LYS A 593 6.14 28.89 -31.43
N ALA A 594 5.81 29.33 -30.22
CA ALA A 594 4.70 28.74 -29.45
C ALA A 594 3.35 28.94 -30.15
N LYS A 595 3.13 30.14 -30.74
CA LYS A 595 1.93 30.44 -31.54
C LYS A 595 1.80 29.48 -32.74
N GLY A 596 2.88 29.20 -33.45
CA GLY A 596 2.87 28.28 -34.59
C GLY A 596 2.48 26.85 -34.20
N ILE A 597 2.88 26.41 -33.02
CA ILE A 597 2.46 25.10 -32.48
C ILE A 597 0.95 25.12 -32.19
N VAL A 598 0.44 26.15 -31.55
CA VAL A 598 -1.01 26.31 -31.31
C VAL A 598 -1.77 26.36 -32.64
N GLU A 599 -1.28 27.10 -33.66
CA GLU A 599 -1.88 27.10 -35.01
C GLU A 599 -1.91 25.71 -35.63
N ALA A 600 -0.84 24.91 -35.48
CA ALA A 600 -0.80 23.54 -35.98
C ALA A 600 -1.82 22.63 -35.29
N ILE A 601 -2.03 22.78 -33.98
CA ILE A 601 -3.08 22.05 -33.25
C ILE A 601 -4.46 22.40 -33.85
N PHE A 602 -4.77 23.68 -33.98
CA PHE A 602 -6.06 24.13 -34.49
C PHE A 602 -6.29 23.71 -35.96
N GLU A 603 -5.26 23.76 -36.82
CA GLU A 603 -5.32 23.29 -38.21
C GLU A 603 -5.61 21.79 -38.25
N ALA A 604 -4.94 20.96 -37.45
CA ALA A 604 -5.13 19.52 -37.41
C ALA A 604 -6.56 19.12 -37.00
N VAL A 605 -7.22 19.95 -36.20
CA VAL A 605 -8.62 19.70 -35.76
C VAL A 605 -9.65 20.50 -36.60
N HIS A 606 -9.21 21.16 -37.66
CA HIS A 606 -10.04 21.93 -38.58
C HIS A 606 -10.83 23.09 -37.97
N VAL A 607 -10.22 23.74 -37.00
CA VAL A 607 -10.73 24.99 -36.34
C VAL A 607 -9.83 26.13 -36.76
N GLU A 608 -10.41 27.26 -37.16
CA GLU A 608 -9.64 28.51 -37.46
C GLU A 608 -9.28 29.21 -36.13
N PRO A 609 -7.99 29.39 -35.80
CA PRO A 609 -7.60 30.08 -34.59
C PRO A 609 -7.77 31.59 -34.70
N THR A 610 -8.33 32.23 -33.67
CA THR A 610 -8.44 33.69 -33.56
C THR A 610 -7.65 34.13 -32.34
N PHE A 611 -6.58 34.92 -32.58
CA PHE A 611 -5.71 35.42 -31.53
C PHE A 611 -6.06 36.86 -31.21
N GLU A 612 -6.17 37.18 -29.92
CA GLU A 612 -6.32 38.53 -29.41
C GLU A 612 -5.16 38.86 -28.46
N ARG A 613 -4.45 39.95 -28.75
CA ARG A 613 -3.37 40.43 -27.91
C ARG A 613 -3.93 40.87 -26.56
N VAL A 614 -3.39 40.31 -25.49
CA VAL A 614 -3.75 40.62 -24.11
C VAL A 614 -2.51 40.72 -23.23
N GLU A 615 -2.62 41.41 -22.13
CA GLU A 615 -1.68 41.28 -21.02
C GLU A 615 -2.10 39.99 -20.26
N LEU A 616 -1.25 39.00 -20.31
CA LEU A 616 -1.36 37.79 -19.48
C LEU A 616 -0.88 38.13 -18.06
N ARG A 617 -0.64 37.12 -17.25
CA ARG A 617 -0.06 37.31 -15.91
C ARG A 617 1.31 38.02 -15.98
N ASP A 618 1.74 38.59 -14.85
CA ASP A 618 2.96 39.43 -14.75
C ASP A 618 4.25 38.73 -15.22
N GLU A 619 4.28 37.40 -15.20
CA GLU A 619 5.44 36.60 -15.68
C GLU A 619 5.62 36.66 -17.22
N PHE A 620 4.62 37.11 -17.98
CA PHE A 620 4.69 37.15 -19.45
C PHE A 620 4.91 38.56 -19.97
N VAL A 621 5.86 38.73 -20.88
CA VAL A 621 6.14 40.02 -21.53
C VAL A 621 5.37 40.20 -22.85
N VAL A 622 4.98 39.11 -23.47
CA VAL A 622 4.10 39.10 -24.66
C VAL A 622 3.03 38.02 -24.42
N GLY A 623 1.78 38.35 -24.75
CA GLY A 623 0.67 37.42 -24.58
C GLY A 623 -0.44 37.61 -25.56
N ALA A 624 -1.13 36.54 -25.88
CA ALA A 624 -2.38 36.51 -26.58
C ALA A 624 -3.29 35.43 -26.05
N THR A 625 -4.60 35.65 -26.09
CA THR A 625 -5.62 34.62 -25.95
C THR A 625 -5.96 34.00 -27.30
N VAL A 626 -6.42 32.79 -27.29
CA VAL A 626 -7.08 32.07 -28.38
C VAL A 626 -8.38 31.49 -27.82
N GLN A 627 -9.32 31.06 -28.66
CA GLN A 627 -10.68 30.68 -28.23
C GLN A 627 -10.72 29.76 -26.99
N THR A 628 -9.74 28.89 -26.82
CA THR A 628 -9.73 27.87 -25.76
C THR A 628 -8.54 27.99 -24.80
N GLY A 629 -7.81 29.09 -24.85
CA GLY A 629 -6.64 29.22 -23.97
C GLY A 629 -5.78 30.45 -24.27
N TRP A 630 -4.48 30.29 -24.09
CA TRP A 630 -3.51 31.36 -24.19
C TRP A 630 -2.15 30.90 -24.73
N VAL A 631 -1.38 31.84 -25.24
CA VAL A 631 0.04 31.69 -25.60
C VAL A 631 0.80 32.95 -25.14
N GLY A 632 2.00 32.76 -24.59
CA GLY A 632 2.80 33.86 -24.09
C GLY A 632 4.29 33.56 -24.02
N THR A 633 5.11 34.66 -24.07
CA THR A 633 6.55 34.59 -23.84
C THR A 633 6.83 35.07 -22.43
N TYR A 634 7.59 34.30 -21.69
CA TYR A 634 8.02 34.66 -20.34
C TYR A 634 8.92 35.91 -20.35
N GLY A 635 8.86 36.66 -19.28
CA GLY A 635 9.87 37.66 -18.94
C GLY A 635 11.20 36.98 -18.56
N PRO A 636 12.15 37.76 -18.03
CA PRO A 636 13.42 37.17 -17.59
C PRO A 636 13.21 36.07 -16.59
N LEU A 637 13.69 34.86 -16.91
CA LEU A 637 13.72 33.68 -16.06
C LEU A 637 15.14 33.41 -15.57
N ASP A 638 15.29 32.61 -14.52
CA ASP A 638 16.59 32.05 -14.10
C ASP A 638 17.03 30.89 -15.04
N LEU A 639 16.72 31.05 -16.35
CA LEU A 639 17.07 30.12 -17.41
C LEU A 639 17.72 30.89 -18.56
N GLU A 640 18.75 30.33 -19.19
CA GLU A 640 19.28 30.90 -20.42
C GLU A 640 18.27 30.77 -21.57
N GLY A 641 18.23 31.75 -22.45
CA GLY A 641 17.36 31.77 -23.63
C GLY A 641 16.04 32.48 -23.44
N GLU A 642 15.26 32.55 -24.50
CA GLU A 642 13.89 33.07 -24.51
C GLU A 642 12.93 31.89 -24.47
N TRP A 643 11.94 31.96 -23.59
CA TRP A 643 11.00 30.87 -23.35
C TRP A 643 9.57 31.28 -23.59
N SER A 644 8.82 30.47 -24.29
CA SER A 644 7.41 30.69 -24.53
C SER A 644 6.59 29.44 -24.12
N ALA A 645 5.36 29.68 -23.69
CA ALA A 645 4.44 28.64 -23.28
C ALA A 645 3.03 28.90 -23.85
N PHE A 646 2.25 27.86 -23.87
CA PHE A 646 0.83 27.90 -24.21
C PHE A 646 0.05 26.90 -23.34
N GLU A 647 -1.24 27.16 -23.18
CA GLU A 647 -2.17 26.23 -22.53
C GLU A 647 -3.55 26.36 -23.17
N LEU A 648 -4.17 25.23 -23.54
CA LEU A 648 -5.48 25.16 -24.15
C LEU A 648 -6.39 24.21 -23.35
N ASP A 649 -7.65 24.58 -23.19
CA ASP A 649 -8.71 23.72 -22.67
C ASP A 649 -9.16 22.74 -23.76
N LEU A 650 -8.92 21.44 -23.56
CA LEU A 650 -9.26 20.42 -24.53
C LEU A 650 -10.76 20.10 -24.55
N ASP A 651 -11.47 20.33 -23.47
CA ASP A 651 -12.90 20.13 -23.42
C ASP A 651 -13.58 21.21 -24.24
N GLU A 652 -13.18 22.48 -24.10
CA GLU A 652 -13.66 23.59 -24.94
C GLU A 652 -13.26 23.41 -26.40
N LEU A 653 -12.03 22.98 -26.67
CA LEU A 653 -11.59 22.70 -28.04
C LEU A 653 -12.43 21.60 -28.69
N THR A 654 -12.81 20.57 -27.94
CA THR A 654 -13.67 19.45 -28.43
C THR A 654 -15.00 19.97 -28.95
N GLU A 655 -15.58 20.98 -28.30
CA GLU A 655 -16.85 21.60 -28.71
C GLU A 655 -16.73 22.44 -30.00
N LEU A 656 -15.55 22.97 -30.28
CA LEU A 656 -15.30 23.76 -31.50
C LEU A 656 -15.02 22.88 -32.74
N VAL A 657 -14.53 21.65 -32.53
CA VAL A 657 -14.19 20.75 -33.62
C VAL A 657 -15.44 20.38 -34.42
N PRO A 658 -15.46 20.55 -35.76
CA PRO A 658 -16.62 20.20 -36.60
C PRO A 658 -16.91 18.70 -36.55
N GLU A 659 -18.19 18.31 -36.48
CA GLU A 659 -18.60 16.90 -36.52
C GLU A 659 -18.15 16.19 -37.81
N ARG A 660 -18.11 16.94 -38.90
CA ARG A 660 -17.73 16.42 -40.24
C ARG A 660 -16.92 17.45 -40.98
N VAL A 661 -15.80 17.05 -41.52
CA VAL A 661 -15.04 17.85 -42.46
C VAL A 661 -15.69 17.67 -43.82
N LEU A 662 -16.22 18.75 -44.39
CA LEU A 662 -16.86 18.73 -45.68
C LEU A 662 -15.81 18.86 -46.80
N TYR A 663 -15.89 17.96 -47.77
CA TYR A 663 -15.08 18.05 -48.97
C TYR A 663 -15.39 19.36 -49.73
N ARG A 664 -14.35 20.03 -50.20
CA ARG A 664 -14.43 21.16 -51.13
C ARG A 664 -13.69 20.78 -52.39
N ASP A 665 -14.33 21.07 -53.55
CA ASP A 665 -13.72 20.81 -54.82
C ASP A 665 -12.40 21.57 -55.00
N VAL A 666 -11.40 20.86 -55.53
CA VAL A 666 -10.11 21.50 -55.86
C VAL A 666 -10.28 22.36 -57.08
N ILE A 667 -10.00 23.64 -56.96
CA ILE A 667 -10.04 24.54 -58.08
C ILE A 667 -8.86 24.25 -58.99
N THR A 668 -9.15 23.96 -60.24
CA THR A 668 -8.16 23.55 -61.27
C THR A 668 -7.55 24.74 -62.05
N TYR A 669 -8.17 25.91 -61.97
CA TYR A 669 -7.62 27.10 -62.59
C TYR A 669 -6.39 27.62 -61.82
N PRO A 670 -5.37 28.20 -62.53
CA PRO A 670 -4.16 28.66 -61.87
C PRO A 670 -4.45 29.82 -60.90
N PRO A 671 -3.79 29.88 -59.71
CA PRO A 671 -3.91 31.01 -58.78
C PRO A 671 -3.18 32.25 -59.31
N LEU A 672 -3.79 33.40 -59.11
CA LEU A 672 -3.15 34.70 -59.28
C LEU A 672 -2.53 35.08 -57.91
N ARG A 673 -1.23 35.43 -57.90
CA ARG A 673 -0.49 35.77 -56.69
C ARG A 673 0.04 37.19 -56.78
N LEU A 674 -0.12 37.95 -55.69
CA LEU A 674 0.39 39.32 -55.54
C LEU A 674 1.12 39.49 -54.23
N ASP A 675 2.25 40.15 -54.27
CA ASP A 675 2.95 40.59 -53.06
C ASP A 675 2.66 42.08 -52.88
N LEU A 676 2.12 42.45 -51.71
CA LEU A 676 1.72 43.81 -51.39
C LEU A 676 2.43 44.30 -50.13
N ALA A 677 3.14 45.42 -50.20
CA ALA A 677 3.80 46.02 -49.07
C ALA A 677 3.10 47.33 -48.68
N PHE A 678 2.75 47.47 -47.41
CA PHE A 678 2.04 48.63 -46.88
C PHE A 678 2.85 49.33 -45.79
N VAL A 679 2.98 50.63 -45.91
CA VAL A 679 3.53 51.48 -44.84
C VAL A 679 2.39 51.84 -43.88
N VAL A 680 2.50 51.44 -42.63
CA VAL A 680 1.49 51.63 -41.59
C VAL A 680 2.12 52.21 -40.33
N ASP A 681 1.31 52.68 -39.40
CA ASP A 681 1.76 53.04 -38.06
C ASP A 681 2.41 51.83 -37.36
N GLU A 682 3.43 52.05 -36.54
CA GLU A 682 4.18 51.00 -35.87
C GLU A 682 3.31 50.13 -34.95
N SER A 683 2.25 50.71 -34.40
CA SER A 683 1.30 50.04 -33.51
C SER A 683 0.37 49.06 -34.22
N VAL A 684 0.23 49.07 -35.56
CA VAL A 684 -0.69 48.22 -36.30
C VAL A 684 -0.18 46.78 -36.34
N PRO A 685 -0.90 45.79 -35.73
CA PRO A 685 -0.51 44.42 -35.81
C PRO A 685 -0.63 43.87 -37.26
N ALA A 686 0.32 43.01 -37.64
CA ALA A 686 0.28 42.35 -38.95
C ALA A 686 -0.98 41.50 -39.13
N GLY A 687 -1.44 40.83 -38.04
CA GLY A 687 -2.68 40.02 -38.02
C GLY A 687 -3.91 40.85 -38.36
N ASP A 688 -4.05 42.04 -37.80
CA ASP A 688 -5.19 42.95 -38.07
C ASP A 688 -5.20 43.45 -39.51
N LEU A 689 -4.01 43.75 -40.03
CA LEU A 689 -3.87 44.12 -41.45
C LEU A 689 -4.25 42.98 -42.36
N MET A 690 -3.79 41.76 -42.09
CA MET A 690 -4.15 40.55 -42.86
C MET A 690 -5.63 40.23 -42.78
N ALA A 691 -6.24 40.34 -41.57
CA ALA A 691 -7.67 40.13 -41.37
C ALA A 691 -8.51 41.15 -42.20
N ALA A 692 -8.10 42.43 -42.17
CA ALA A 692 -8.77 43.45 -43.02
C ALA A 692 -8.58 43.23 -44.51
N ALA A 693 -7.40 42.77 -44.93
CA ALA A 693 -7.16 42.37 -46.31
C ALA A 693 -8.04 41.18 -46.74
N ARG A 694 -8.20 40.18 -45.90
CA ARG A 694 -9.11 39.04 -46.10
C ARG A 694 -10.57 39.48 -46.26
N ALA A 695 -11.02 40.34 -45.40
CA ALA A 695 -12.40 40.85 -45.43
C ALA A 695 -12.69 41.68 -46.68
N ALA A 696 -11.71 42.39 -47.20
CA ALA A 696 -11.87 43.22 -48.39
C ALA A 696 -11.72 42.52 -49.73
N ALA A 697 -11.08 41.34 -49.74
CA ALA A 697 -10.63 40.69 -50.97
C ALA A 697 -11.71 39.85 -51.70
N GLY A 698 -12.86 39.59 -51.04
CA GLY A 698 -13.99 38.88 -51.65
C GLY A 698 -13.79 37.37 -51.81
N GLU A 699 -14.70 36.71 -52.52
CA GLU A 699 -14.78 35.23 -52.64
C GLU A 699 -13.64 34.57 -53.41
N GLU A 700 -12.94 35.34 -54.23
CA GLU A 700 -11.79 34.84 -55.00
C GLU A 700 -10.55 34.64 -54.16
N LEU A 701 -10.46 35.24 -52.96
CA LEU A 701 -9.32 35.06 -52.08
C LEU A 701 -9.18 33.62 -51.57
N ARG A 702 -7.98 33.09 -51.65
CA ARG A 702 -7.65 31.77 -51.16
C ARG A 702 -6.68 31.80 -49.98
N ASP A 703 -5.74 32.73 -50.02
CA ASP A 703 -4.70 32.77 -49.00
C ASP A 703 -4.18 34.22 -48.81
N VAL A 704 -3.84 34.56 -47.57
CA VAL A 704 -3.11 35.77 -47.20
C VAL A 704 -2.01 35.33 -46.25
N ARG A 705 -0.76 35.55 -46.64
CA ARG A 705 0.41 35.22 -45.83
C ARG A 705 1.21 36.48 -45.48
N PHE A 706 1.73 36.49 -44.28
CA PHE A 706 2.74 37.47 -43.84
C PHE A 706 4.07 37.14 -44.52
N LEU A 707 4.74 38.18 -45.08
CA LEU A 707 6.05 38.01 -45.73
C LEU A 707 7.15 38.69 -44.90
N SER A 708 6.98 39.92 -44.46
CA SER A 708 8.00 40.64 -43.73
C SER A 708 7.46 41.86 -43.00
N ASP A 709 8.14 42.21 -41.90
CA ASP A 709 8.05 43.50 -41.19
C ASP A 709 9.39 44.22 -41.35
N TYR A 710 9.38 45.39 -41.93
CA TYR A 710 10.60 46.17 -42.16
C TYR A 710 10.50 47.55 -41.51
N ARG A 711 11.53 47.85 -40.72
CA ARG A 711 11.70 49.12 -40.03
C ARG A 711 13.10 49.68 -40.39
N GLY A 712 13.16 50.80 -41.05
CA GLY A 712 14.37 51.42 -41.46
C GLY A 712 14.18 52.31 -42.68
N GLU A 713 15.23 53.07 -43.08
CA GLU A 713 15.14 53.93 -44.26
C GLU A 713 14.74 53.11 -45.51
N PRO A 714 13.79 53.59 -46.34
CA PRO A 714 13.19 54.93 -46.34
C PRO A 714 11.85 55.01 -45.56
N ILE A 715 11.54 54.13 -44.63
CA ILE A 715 10.29 54.18 -43.83
C ILE A 715 10.42 55.25 -42.75
N PRO A 716 9.45 56.21 -42.61
CA PRO A 716 9.50 57.24 -41.57
C PRO A 716 9.53 56.67 -40.15
N ARG A 717 10.15 57.39 -39.20
CA ARG A 717 10.14 57.02 -37.78
C ARG A 717 8.70 56.89 -37.25
N GLY A 718 8.39 55.87 -36.46
CA GLY A 718 7.05 55.56 -35.94
C GLY A 718 6.15 54.85 -36.96
N ARG A 719 6.68 54.51 -38.12
CA ARG A 719 5.99 53.66 -39.11
C ARG A 719 6.81 52.40 -39.43
N LYS A 720 6.14 51.39 -39.96
CA LYS A 720 6.73 50.14 -40.47
C LYS A 720 6.14 49.77 -41.80
N SER A 721 6.87 48.95 -42.56
CA SER A 721 6.36 48.36 -43.81
C SER A 721 6.00 46.90 -43.56
N LEU A 722 4.73 46.53 -43.67
CA LEU A 722 4.25 45.16 -43.62
C LEU A 722 4.02 44.66 -45.05
N ALA A 723 4.68 43.58 -45.37
CA ALA A 723 4.49 42.89 -46.69
C ALA A 723 3.65 41.64 -46.50
N ILE A 724 2.66 41.46 -47.34
CA ILE A 724 1.78 40.27 -47.38
C ILE A 724 1.74 39.71 -48.82
N ALA A 725 1.71 38.39 -48.91
CA ALA A 725 1.37 37.66 -50.14
C ALA A 725 -0.12 37.34 -50.12
N VAL A 726 -0.80 37.59 -51.19
CA VAL A 726 -2.22 37.25 -51.39
C VAL A 726 -2.36 36.33 -52.61
N ALA A 727 -3.19 35.31 -52.50
CA ALA A 727 -3.48 34.36 -53.57
C ALA A 727 -4.99 34.39 -53.87
N PHE A 728 -5.34 34.62 -55.13
CA PHE A 728 -6.71 34.61 -55.60
C PHE A 728 -6.91 33.48 -56.60
N GLN A 729 -8.10 32.89 -56.65
CA GLN A 729 -8.44 31.82 -57.55
C GLN A 729 -9.97 31.74 -57.73
N SER A 730 -10.44 31.63 -58.97
CA SER A 730 -11.85 31.43 -59.26
C SER A 730 -12.13 29.98 -59.59
N PRO A 731 -13.25 29.39 -59.14
CA PRO A 731 -13.68 28.04 -59.55
C PRO A 731 -14.20 27.99 -60.97
N GLU A 732 -14.48 29.10 -61.61
CA GLU A 732 -15.15 29.18 -62.88
C GLU A 732 -14.21 29.48 -64.05
N ARG A 733 -13.11 30.23 -63.83
CA ARG A 733 -12.20 30.69 -64.85
C ARG A 733 -10.82 31.08 -64.36
N THR A 734 -9.85 31.21 -65.28
CA THR A 734 -8.57 31.87 -64.93
C THR A 734 -8.79 33.36 -64.69
N LEU A 735 -8.23 33.90 -63.64
CA LEU A 735 -8.27 35.34 -63.35
C LEU A 735 -7.30 36.13 -64.29
N THR A 736 -7.73 37.31 -64.70
CA THR A 736 -6.99 38.21 -65.62
C THR A 736 -6.25 39.30 -64.85
N ASP A 737 -5.41 40.07 -65.59
CA ASP A 737 -4.72 41.23 -65.00
C ASP A 737 -5.70 42.33 -64.52
N ASP A 738 -6.87 42.46 -65.16
CA ASP A 738 -7.93 43.39 -64.73
C ASP A 738 -8.56 42.92 -63.42
N ASP A 739 -8.73 41.62 -63.25
CA ASP A 739 -9.17 41.06 -61.98
C ASP A 739 -8.12 41.30 -60.86
N ALA A 740 -6.82 41.14 -61.17
CA ALA A 740 -5.72 41.44 -60.28
C ALA A 740 -5.74 42.93 -59.83
N ALA A 741 -5.93 43.81 -60.77
CA ALA A 741 -5.99 45.24 -60.47
C ALA A 741 -7.18 45.58 -59.53
N ARG A 742 -8.37 45.07 -59.86
CA ARG A 742 -9.60 45.26 -59.05
C ARG A 742 -9.44 44.72 -57.63
N LEU A 743 -8.92 43.51 -57.50
CA LEU A 743 -8.74 42.86 -56.19
C LEU A 743 -7.68 43.59 -55.33
N ARG A 744 -6.58 43.99 -55.97
CA ARG A 744 -5.55 44.82 -55.32
C ARG A 744 -6.12 46.15 -54.83
N GLU A 745 -6.88 46.89 -55.69
CA GLU A 745 -7.47 48.16 -55.35
C GLU A 745 -8.44 48.06 -54.17
N ALA A 746 -9.24 47.00 -54.09
CA ALA A 746 -10.16 46.75 -53.00
C ALA A 746 -9.39 46.61 -51.65
N ILE A 747 -8.31 45.79 -51.64
CA ILE A 747 -7.45 45.65 -50.45
C ILE A 747 -6.79 46.99 -50.08
N VAL A 748 -6.18 47.70 -51.05
CA VAL A 748 -5.50 48.98 -50.81
C VAL A 748 -6.46 50.00 -50.22
N ALA A 749 -7.67 50.12 -50.80
CA ALA A 749 -8.68 51.03 -50.30
C ALA A 749 -9.12 50.72 -48.84
N ALA A 750 -9.38 49.46 -48.55
CA ALA A 750 -9.81 49.02 -47.24
C ALA A 750 -8.73 49.24 -46.17
N LEU A 751 -7.49 48.88 -46.49
CA LEU A 751 -6.35 49.06 -45.55
C LEU A 751 -6.01 50.54 -45.38
N GLY A 752 -6.12 51.32 -46.47
CA GLY A 752 -5.96 52.79 -46.37
C GLY A 752 -7.02 53.44 -45.49
N GLN A 753 -8.27 53.04 -45.60
CA GLN A 753 -9.36 53.57 -44.79
C GLN A 753 -9.26 53.18 -43.31
N ARG A 754 -8.89 51.91 -43.03
CA ARG A 754 -8.89 51.39 -41.68
C ARG A 754 -7.62 51.76 -40.89
N PHE A 755 -6.47 51.73 -41.51
CA PHE A 755 -5.17 51.88 -40.85
C PHE A 755 -4.33 53.04 -41.38
N GLY A 756 -4.85 53.86 -42.30
CA GLY A 756 -4.04 54.85 -42.99
C GLY A 756 -2.85 54.20 -43.74
N ALA A 757 -3.03 52.97 -44.24
CA ALA A 757 -1.99 52.22 -44.90
C ALA A 757 -1.70 52.80 -46.29
N GLU A 758 -0.42 52.98 -46.62
CA GLU A 758 0.04 53.44 -47.91
C GLU A 758 0.75 52.28 -48.63
N LEU A 759 0.26 51.96 -49.85
CA LEU A 759 0.92 50.94 -50.66
C LEU A 759 2.31 51.42 -51.06
N ARG A 760 3.32 50.63 -50.75
CA ARG A 760 4.71 50.90 -51.12
C ARG A 760 4.92 50.43 -52.54
N ALA A 761 5.45 51.28 -53.41
CA ALA A 761 5.75 51.00 -54.82
C ALA A 761 6.91 50.05 -54.99
#